data_46005d0493777892f04bdb6d7ebb3b69
#
_entry.id   46005d0493777892f04bdb6d7ebb3b69
#
_cell.length_a   1.000
_cell.length_b   1.000
_cell.length_c   1.000
_cell.angle_alpha   90.00
_cell.angle_beta   90.00
_cell.angle_gamma   90.00
#
_symmetry.space_group_name_H-M   'P 1'
#
loop_
_entity.id
_entity.type
_entity.pdbx_description
1 polymer ?
#
loop_
_entity_poly.entity_id
_entity_poly.type
_entity_poly.pdbx_seq_one_letter_code
_entity_poly.pdbx_strand_id
1 'polypeptide(L)'
;MAVISDGYWRRTFGRGREAIGAILTFDERAYTIVGITPRGFSGPDPSAADVWVPLTHAATARRGAGWQDDNDVELIPLVRLATGVTVAAANAAATSGLRGVRAAAEFRDRRPTVLLGPLLATRGPGGLGGTRLSLIVGGVSVVILLIAIANVTTLLLLRAAGRRRELAVRVALGAGRWRVGRLLVLESVALAVASGLAALVVATLAGRALRRTLLPDYQWTGGPIDARVFLFAGLTALVVGLVAGLVPALQVRGTLGVDELRASERSARAARSPVRATLLVLQAALSVVLVIGAAVFFRSYDAARQLDVGYAKEHLLTVRLDGVGFEEPPRLDERAVTAVADRLRAVPGVRAVAQKTSSPMGSATARGLRVAGFERLPIANGPYQNHISANFLEVAGLDVLAGRGFTPADRAGAPNVALVNETFARLVWPTQSAIGHCLYVGDNAADCSTVVGVIEAPREFGLRDDAAFAQYYIPIAQARVDETTASMTQTRRTLIARTTGDPGVAVGPALLALDALFPDLPRNRVRSLPAVYASRIRSWRVGTGLFAAAALFALLLAAIGLYSTIAFGVRQREFEFGIRRALGAQAAHLMRLVLVQGFGWAAAGVVAGGLVALWAGRFVAPLLFDERSPRDAMAYAVATAVLLLAALAASLLPARRAATADPTQALRAE
;
A
#
# COMPACT_ATOMS: atom_id res chain seq x y z
N MET A 1 10.13 28.33 -23.68
CA MET A 1 11.24 27.42 -23.41
C MET A 1 10.72 26.19 -22.69
N ALA A 2 11.24 24.99 -23.04
CA ALA A 2 10.90 23.74 -22.37
C ALA A 2 12.15 22.86 -22.17
N VAL A 3 12.15 22.02 -21.14
CA VAL A 3 13.13 20.98 -20.91
C VAL A 3 12.41 19.64 -21.01
N ILE A 4 12.95 18.67 -21.76
CA ILE A 4 12.33 17.36 -21.96
C ILE A 4 13.05 16.26 -21.20
N SER A 5 12.35 15.17 -20.89
CA SER A 5 12.94 13.99 -20.28
C SER A 5 13.82 13.18 -21.25
N ASP A 6 14.84 12.48 -20.76
CA ASP A 6 15.59 11.50 -21.56
C ASP A 6 14.67 10.43 -22.16
N GLY A 7 13.58 10.09 -21.44
CA GLY A 7 12.58 9.16 -21.93
C GLY A 7 11.81 9.68 -23.15
N TYR A 8 11.33 10.91 -23.09
CA TYR A 8 10.66 11.58 -24.19
C TYR A 8 11.60 11.78 -25.39
N TRP A 9 12.83 12.25 -25.15
CA TRP A 9 13.84 12.41 -26.17
C TRP A 9 14.11 11.11 -26.95
N ARG A 10 14.19 9.97 -26.26
CA ARG A 10 14.36 8.66 -26.92
C ARG A 10 13.17 8.23 -27.74
N ARG A 11 11.95 8.42 -27.21
CA ARG A 11 10.73 7.97 -27.88
C ARG A 11 10.37 8.82 -29.10
N THR A 12 10.57 10.13 -29.00
CA THR A 12 10.10 11.09 -30.03
C THR A 12 11.20 11.46 -31.00
N PHE A 13 12.44 11.59 -30.55
CA PHE A 13 13.56 12.06 -31.36
C PHE A 13 14.66 11.00 -31.60
N GLY A 14 14.46 9.74 -31.20
CA GLY A 14 15.46 8.69 -31.38
C GLY A 14 16.86 9.01 -30.82
N ARG A 15 16.95 9.97 -29.85
CA ARG A 15 18.19 10.58 -29.34
C ARG A 15 18.91 11.50 -30.34
N GLY A 16 18.22 12.00 -31.35
CA GLY A 16 18.78 12.95 -32.29
C GLY A 16 19.12 14.29 -31.63
N ARG A 17 20.16 14.95 -32.14
CA ARG A 17 20.56 16.28 -31.63
C ARG A 17 19.61 17.38 -32.05
N GLU A 18 18.82 17.15 -33.08
CA GLU A 18 17.76 18.03 -33.58
C GLU A 18 16.64 18.30 -32.57
N ALA A 19 16.58 17.53 -31.47
CA ALA A 19 15.65 17.78 -30.38
C ALA A 19 15.89 19.14 -29.70
N ILE A 20 17.15 19.59 -29.59
CA ILE A 20 17.47 20.91 -29.05
C ILE A 20 17.17 21.95 -30.11
N GLY A 21 16.34 22.95 -29.78
CA GLY A 21 15.84 23.96 -30.70
C GLY A 21 14.52 23.58 -31.39
N ALA A 22 14.11 22.32 -31.33
CA ALA A 22 12.80 21.90 -31.84
C ALA A 22 11.66 22.60 -31.06
N ILE A 23 10.54 22.80 -31.74
CA ILE A 23 9.36 23.44 -31.17
C ILE A 23 8.38 22.35 -30.74
N LEU A 24 7.99 22.40 -29.48
CA LEU A 24 6.87 21.63 -28.95
C LEU A 24 5.67 22.57 -28.82
N THR A 25 4.53 22.18 -29.36
CA THR A 25 3.29 22.94 -29.21
C THR A 25 2.44 22.28 -28.13
N PHE A 26 2.10 23.02 -27.08
CA PHE A 26 1.13 22.62 -26.06
C PHE A 26 0.10 23.71 -25.96
N ASP A 27 -1.17 23.35 -26.02
CA ASP A 27 -2.28 24.29 -25.87
C ASP A 27 -2.10 25.54 -26.77
N GLU A 28 -1.85 25.31 -28.07
CA GLU A 28 -1.62 26.34 -29.12
C GLU A 28 -0.36 27.21 -28.89
N ARG A 29 0.46 26.93 -27.88
CA ARG A 29 1.69 27.67 -27.58
C ARG A 29 2.94 26.90 -27.97
N ALA A 30 3.85 27.61 -28.58
CA ALA A 30 5.13 27.09 -28.99
C ALA A 30 6.17 27.20 -27.88
N TYR A 31 6.78 26.08 -27.52
CA TYR A 31 7.89 25.99 -26.54
C TYR A 31 9.12 25.45 -27.23
N THR A 32 10.19 26.22 -27.28
CA THR A 32 11.48 25.75 -27.81
C THR A 32 12.15 24.84 -26.77
N ILE A 33 12.55 23.65 -27.18
CA ILE A 33 13.33 22.74 -26.35
C ILE A 33 14.72 23.32 -26.14
N VAL A 34 15.09 23.62 -24.90
CA VAL A 34 16.38 24.21 -24.52
C VAL A 34 17.28 23.24 -23.77
N GLY A 35 16.77 22.07 -23.41
CA GLY A 35 17.54 21.10 -22.65
C GLY A 35 16.87 19.74 -22.52
N ILE A 36 17.67 18.75 -22.16
CA ILE A 36 17.27 17.36 -21.91
C ILE A 36 17.73 16.99 -20.51
N THR A 37 16.85 16.40 -19.69
CA THR A 37 17.24 15.99 -18.34
C THR A 37 18.13 14.73 -18.38
N PRO A 38 18.95 14.53 -17.34
CA PRO A 38 19.72 13.30 -17.20
C PRO A 38 18.80 12.07 -17.16
N ARG A 39 19.33 10.94 -17.58
CA ARG A 39 18.61 9.65 -17.51
C ARG A 39 18.17 9.36 -16.07
N GLY A 40 16.89 9.09 -15.88
CA GLY A 40 16.33 8.77 -14.57
C GLY A 40 15.85 9.97 -13.77
N PHE A 41 15.95 11.17 -14.29
CA PHE A 41 15.35 12.33 -13.67
C PHE A 41 13.84 12.37 -13.96
N SER A 42 13.02 12.29 -12.91
CA SER A 42 11.56 12.34 -12.98
C SER A 42 10.97 13.60 -12.32
N GLY A 43 11.84 14.49 -11.79
CA GLY A 43 11.40 15.59 -10.95
C GLY A 43 11.08 15.14 -9.50
N PRO A 44 10.33 15.95 -8.76
CA PRO A 44 9.95 15.64 -7.38
C PRO A 44 8.89 14.56 -7.28
N ASP A 45 8.22 14.25 -8.38
CA ASP A 45 7.17 13.24 -8.47
C ASP A 45 7.74 11.91 -9.00
N PRO A 46 7.43 10.76 -8.38
CA PRO A 46 7.78 9.45 -8.92
C PRO A 46 7.05 9.14 -10.25
N SER A 47 5.94 9.81 -10.56
CA SER A 47 5.34 9.77 -11.89
C SER A 47 6.23 10.53 -12.88
N ALA A 48 6.62 9.87 -13.97
CA ALA A 48 7.51 10.46 -14.93
C ALA A 48 6.86 11.67 -15.60
N ALA A 49 7.45 12.84 -15.44
CA ALA A 49 7.16 14.00 -16.25
C ALA A 49 7.97 13.93 -17.54
N ASP A 50 7.33 14.18 -18.68
CA ASP A 50 8.00 14.19 -19.97
C ASP A 50 8.53 15.59 -20.35
N VAL A 51 7.90 16.65 -19.84
CA VAL A 51 8.24 18.04 -20.17
C VAL A 51 8.15 18.93 -18.92
N TRP A 52 9.08 19.83 -18.78
CA TRP A 52 9.09 20.89 -17.76
C TRP A 52 9.10 22.24 -18.46
N VAL A 53 8.26 23.15 -18.00
CA VAL A 53 8.21 24.55 -18.45
C VAL A 53 8.34 25.51 -17.29
N PRO A 54 8.84 26.74 -17.47
CA PRO A 54 8.95 27.71 -16.40
C PRO A 54 7.58 28.03 -15.80
N LEU A 55 7.49 27.98 -14.45
CA LEU A 55 6.26 28.25 -13.71
C LEU A 55 5.69 29.63 -14.05
N THR A 56 6.55 30.66 -14.09
CA THR A 56 6.13 32.03 -14.42
C THR A 56 5.43 32.12 -15.79
N HIS A 57 5.97 31.45 -16.79
CA HIS A 57 5.36 31.44 -18.12
C HIS A 57 4.05 30.66 -18.12
N ALA A 58 4.04 29.47 -17.52
CA ALA A 58 2.85 28.64 -17.46
C ALA A 58 1.71 29.28 -16.63
N ALA A 59 2.04 29.86 -15.48
CA ALA A 59 1.06 30.48 -14.59
C ALA A 59 0.48 31.76 -15.19
N THR A 60 1.31 32.63 -15.76
CA THR A 60 0.84 33.85 -16.47
C THR A 60 -0.04 33.48 -17.65
N ALA A 61 0.30 32.41 -18.37
CA ALA A 61 -0.48 31.91 -19.48
C ALA A 61 -1.89 31.47 -19.08
N ARG A 62 -2.02 30.85 -17.89
CA ARG A 62 -3.30 30.29 -17.41
C ARG A 62 -4.19 31.32 -16.70
N ARG A 63 -3.60 32.26 -15.98
CA ARG A 63 -4.31 33.11 -15.01
C ARG A 63 -4.03 34.61 -15.17
N GLY A 64 -3.28 34.99 -16.21
CA GLY A 64 -2.90 36.37 -16.42
C GLY A 64 -1.68 36.82 -15.57
N ALA A 65 -1.33 38.10 -15.69
CA ALA A 65 -0.15 38.65 -15.04
C ALA A 65 -0.24 38.69 -13.50
N GLY A 66 -1.45 38.73 -12.94
CA GLY A 66 -1.70 38.77 -11.50
C GLY A 66 -1.80 37.38 -10.82
N TRP A 67 -1.35 36.32 -11.46
CA TRP A 67 -1.47 34.96 -10.91
C TRP A 67 -0.85 34.77 -9.51
N GLN A 68 0.10 35.62 -9.12
CA GLN A 68 0.75 35.57 -7.81
C GLN A 68 -0.17 36.01 -6.68
N ASP A 69 -1.19 36.82 -6.98
CA ASP A 69 -2.17 37.30 -6.01
C ASP A 69 -3.42 36.40 -5.98
N ASP A 70 -3.45 35.35 -6.82
CA ASP A 70 -4.56 34.41 -6.91
C ASP A 70 -4.43 33.35 -5.81
N ASN A 71 -5.32 33.40 -4.83
CA ASN A 71 -5.40 32.45 -3.72
C ASN A 71 -5.73 31.01 -4.15
N ASP A 72 -6.12 30.82 -5.40
CA ASP A 72 -6.47 29.52 -5.97
C ASP A 72 -5.28 28.80 -6.61
N VAL A 73 -4.08 29.37 -6.59
CA VAL A 73 -2.86 28.73 -7.12
C VAL A 73 -2.27 27.80 -6.06
N GLU A 74 -2.46 26.51 -6.26
CA GLU A 74 -1.82 25.48 -5.43
C GLU A 74 -0.37 25.26 -5.87
N LEU A 75 0.59 25.76 -5.10
CA LEU A 75 2.02 25.58 -5.31
C LEU A 75 2.60 24.65 -4.25
N ILE A 76 3.45 23.73 -4.69
CA ILE A 76 4.23 22.88 -3.80
C ILE A 76 5.67 23.39 -3.77
N PRO A 77 6.08 24.13 -2.71
CA PRO A 77 7.43 24.65 -2.62
C PRO A 77 8.44 23.53 -2.34
N LEU A 78 9.54 23.53 -3.07
CA LEU A 78 10.68 22.65 -2.86
C LEU A 78 11.81 23.43 -2.20
N VAL A 79 12.30 22.94 -1.06
CA VAL A 79 13.33 23.62 -0.27
C VAL A 79 14.59 22.77 -0.20
N ARG A 80 15.74 23.36 -0.49
CA ARG A 80 17.05 22.78 -0.21
C ARG A 80 17.61 23.39 1.07
N LEU A 81 17.79 22.55 2.09
CA LEU A 81 18.37 23.01 3.35
C LEU A 81 19.85 23.34 3.16
N ALA A 82 20.31 24.42 3.78
CA ALA A 82 21.72 24.74 3.86
C ALA A 82 22.48 23.71 4.73
N THR A 83 23.77 23.59 4.51
CA THR A 83 24.62 22.66 5.26
C THR A 83 24.55 22.95 6.76
N GLY A 84 24.24 21.93 7.56
CA GLY A 84 24.13 22.06 9.03
C GLY A 84 22.76 22.51 9.55
N VAL A 85 21.81 22.87 8.68
CA VAL A 85 20.44 23.22 9.11
C VAL A 85 19.61 21.97 9.32
N THR A 86 19.00 21.83 10.50
CA THR A 86 18.08 20.72 10.79
C THR A 86 16.67 20.99 10.25
N VAL A 87 15.91 19.95 9.94
CA VAL A 87 14.51 20.08 9.51
C VAL A 87 13.67 20.82 10.56
N ALA A 88 13.93 20.60 11.84
CA ALA A 88 13.22 21.29 12.92
C ALA A 88 13.48 22.81 12.91
N ALA A 89 14.74 23.24 12.73
CA ALA A 89 15.08 24.66 12.60
C ALA A 89 14.46 25.28 11.36
N ALA A 90 14.48 24.57 10.22
CA ALA A 90 13.84 25.02 8.98
C ALA A 90 12.32 25.15 9.12
N ASN A 91 11.64 24.21 9.80
CA ASN A 91 10.22 24.29 10.10
C ASN A 91 9.87 25.51 10.96
N ALA A 92 10.68 25.77 11.99
CA ALA A 92 10.48 26.95 12.86
C ALA A 92 10.66 28.26 12.09
N ALA A 93 11.72 28.37 11.28
CA ALA A 93 11.99 29.55 10.47
C ALA A 93 10.89 29.80 9.42
N ALA A 94 10.49 28.75 8.68
CA ALA A 94 9.43 28.84 7.68
C ALA A 94 8.06 29.17 8.31
N THR A 95 7.76 28.63 9.48
CA THR A 95 6.53 28.93 10.25
C THR A 95 6.54 30.40 10.71
N SER A 96 7.67 30.90 11.20
CA SER A 96 7.83 32.31 11.61
C SER A 96 7.65 33.23 10.41
N GLY A 97 8.28 32.92 9.27
CA GLY A 97 8.12 33.67 8.02
C GLY A 97 6.68 33.72 7.54
N LEU A 98 5.98 32.57 7.54
CA LEU A 98 4.57 32.51 7.13
C LEU A 98 3.68 33.36 8.04
N ARG A 99 3.90 33.35 9.35
CA ARG A 99 3.12 34.16 10.31
C ARG A 99 3.39 35.66 10.16
N GLY A 100 4.54 36.05 9.66
CA GLY A 100 4.90 37.44 9.36
C GLY A 100 4.28 37.97 8.07
N VAL A 101 3.80 37.12 7.18
CA VAL A 101 3.19 37.55 5.92
C VAL A 101 1.76 38.06 6.19
N ARG A 102 1.41 39.19 5.59
CA ARG A 102 0.09 39.83 5.74
C ARG A 102 -1.08 38.89 5.39
N ALA A 103 -0.90 38.04 4.39
CA ALA A 103 -1.87 37.04 3.99
C ALA A 103 -2.12 35.94 5.05
N ALA A 104 -1.25 35.77 6.03
CA ALA A 104 -1.48 34.85 7.14
C ALA A 104 -2.69 35.22 8.01
N ALA A 105 -3.13 36.46 7.96
CA ALA A 105 -4.34 36.93 8.64
C ALA A 105 -5.63 36.39 8.01
N GLU A 106 -5.59 36.00 6.73
CA GLU A 106 -6.72 35.47 5.97
C GLU A 106 -6.84 33.95 6.08
N PHE A 107 -5.81 33.25 6.59
CA PHE A 107 -5.92 31.82 6.83
C PHE A 107 -6.95 31.55 7.94
N ARG A 108 -7.79 30.54 7.71
CA ARG A 108 -8.80 30.06 8.69
C ARG A 108 -8.15 29.62 10.00
N ASP A 109 -6.91 29.14 9.94
CA ASP A 109 -6.08 28.81 11.10
C ASP A 109 -5.29 30.06 11.54
N ARG A 110 -5.63 30.57 12.74
CA ARG A 110 -4.92 31.70 13.35
C ARG A 110 -3.45 31.38 13.72
N ARG A 111 -3.03 30.12 13.63
CA ARG A 111 -1.66 29.69 13.94
C ARG A 111 -1.12 28.74 12.85
N PRO A 112 -0.99 29.19 11.61
CA PRO A 112 -0.46 28.35 10.55
C PRO A 112 0.94 27.85 10.91
N THR A 113 1.23 26.59 10.57
CA THR A 113 2.55 25.97 10.75
C THR A 113 3.03 25.38 9.43
N VAL A 114 4.32 25.54 9.16
CA VAL A 114 4.98 24.90 8.01
C VAL A 114 5.65 23.63 8.46
N LEU A 115 5.36 22.53 7.77
CA LEU A 115 5.99 21.24 8.00
C LEU A 115 6.74 20.83 6.74
N LEU A 116 8.06 20.75 6.84
CA LEU A 116 8.92 20.24 5.77
C LEU A 116 9.10 18.74 5.93
N GLY A 117 8.94 18.02 4.86
CA GLY A 117 9.15 16.58 4.81
C GLY A 117 10.18 16.17 3.76
N PRO A 118 10.76 14.95 3.83
CA PRO A 118 11.66 14.45 2.80
C PRO A 118 10.94 14.34 1.45
N LEU A 119 11.59 14.82 0.38
CA LEU A 119 11.02 14.90 -0.97
C LEU A 119 10.42 13.58 -1.47
N LEU A 120 11.10 12.46 -1.21
CA LEU A 120 10.69 11.13 -1.68
C LEU A 120 9.71 10.41 -0.74
N ALA A 121 9.67 10.80 0.54
CA ALA A 121 8.87 10.08 1.54
C ALA A 121 7.50 10.71 1.76
N THR A 122 7.31 11.97 1.37
CA THR A 122 6.12 12.70 1.77
C THR A 122 5.71 13.70 0.71
N ARG A 123 4.58 13.47 0.12
CA ARG A 123 3.82 14.56 -0.49
C ARG A 123 3.02 15.27 0.61
N GLY A 124 3.73 16.02 1.45
CA GLY A 124 3.14 16.82 2.51
C GLY A 124 3.14 16.18 3.91
N PRO A 125 2.71 16.94 4.93
CA PRO A 125 2.76 16.56 6.35
C PRO A 125 1.96 15.31 6.72
N GLY A 126 0.96 14.95 5.91
CA GLY A 126 0.21 13.69 6.03
C GLY A 126 0.89 12.47 5.43
N GLY A 127 2.02 12.63 4.71
CA GLY A 127 2.69 11.59 3.94
C GLY A 127 3.55 10.60 4.74
N LEU A 128 3.37 10.51 6.05
CA LEU A 128 4.02 9.50 6.91
C LEU A 128 3.70 8.05 6.48
N GLY A 129 2.68 7.85 5.63
CA GLY A 129 2.29 6.54 5.11
C GLY A 129 3.40 5.84 4.34
N GLY A 130 4.12 6.54 3.48
CA GLY A 130 5.19 5.95 2.64
C GLY A 130 6.39 5.47 3.47
N THR A 131 6.86 6.27 4.42
CA THR A 131 7.97 5.91 5.31
C THR A 131 7.60 4.76 6.23
N ARG A 132 6.40 4.79 6.81
CA ARG A 132 5.89 3.70 7.66
C ARG A 132 5.73 2.40 6.88
N LEU A 133 5.21 2.47 5.66
CA LEU A 133 5.09 1.29 4.78
C LEU A 133 6.48 0.69 4.48
N SER A 134 7.47 1.52 4.16
CA SER A 134 8.85 1.06 3.90
C SER A 134 9.47 0.41 5.14
N LEU A 135 9.25 0.96 6.33
CA LEU A 135 9.71 0.37 7.60
C LEU A 135 9.05 -1.00 7.87
N ILE A 136 7.75 -1.13 7.59
CA ILE A 136 7.04 -2.40 7.78
C ILE A 136 7.51 -3.45 6.78
N VAL A 137 7.65 -3.10 5.50
CA VAL A 137 8.19 -4.01 4.49
C VAL A 137 9.62 -4.43 4.84
N GLY A 138 10.46 -3.49 5.32
CA GLY A 138 11.78 -3.79 5.87
C GLY A 138 11.72 -4.73 7.07
N GLY A 139 10.82 -4.49 8.01
CA GLY A 139 10.58 -5.35 9.17
C GLY A 139 10.16 -6.78 8.78
N VAL A 140 9.24 -6.92 7.84
CA VAL A 140 8.83 -8.23 7.29
C VAL A 140 10.03 -8.95 6.67
N SER A 141 10.86 -8.23 5.90
CA SER A 141 12.06 -8.81 5.28
C SER A 141 13.07 -9.29 6.33
N VAL A 142 13.27 -8.54 7.42
CA VAL A 142 14.10 -8.95 8.55
C VAL A 142 13.53 -10.20 9.24
N VAL A 143 12.23 -10.26 9.45
CA VAL A 143 11.57 -11.44 10.04
C VAL A 143 11.78 -12.68 9.18
N ILE A 144 11.58 -12.59 7.86
CA ILE A 144 11.82 -13.70 6.93
C ILE A 144 13.30 -14.14 6.97
N LEU A 145 14.22 -13.17 7.01
CA LEU A 145 15.65 -13.44 7.11
C LEU A 145 16.00 -14.19 8.40
N LEU A 146 15.44 -13.78 9.54
CA LEU A 146 15.64 -14.47 10.82
C LEU A 146 15.09 -15.90 10.80
N ILE A 147 13.92 -16.12 10.18
CA ILE A 147 13.36 -17.46 10.00
C ILE A 147 14.30 -18.31 9.12
N ALA A 148 14.83 -17.75 8.04
CA ALA A 148 15.75 -18.44 7.13
C ALA A 148 17.06 -18.81 7.87
N ILE A 149 17.63 -17.87 8.64
CA ILE A 149 18.83 -18.13 9.46
C ILE A 149 18.57 -19.27 10.46
N ALA A 150 17.45 -19.20 11.19
CA ALA A 150 17.09 -20.24 12.15
C ALA A 150 16.93 -21.61 11.49
N ASN A 151 16.32 -21.66 10.30
CA ASN A 151 16.13 -22.89 9.54
C ASN A 151 17.46 -23.47 9.04
N VAL A 152 18.29 -22.65 8.39
CA VAL A 152 19.60 -23.07 7.89
C VAL A 152 20.49 -23.52 9.06
N THR A 153 20.51 -22.78 10.17
CA THR A 153 21.26 -23.14 11.37
C THR A 153 20.81 -24.50 11.91
N THR A 154 19.48 -24.73 11.98
CA THR A 154 18.91 -26.02 12.42
C THR A 154 19.37 -27.16 11.51
N LEU A 155 19.29 -27.00 10.19
CA LEU A 155 19.72 -28.00 9.22
C LEU A 155 21.24 -28.29 9.32
N LEU A 156 22.07 -27.26 9.49
CA LEU A 156 23.52 -27.43 9.66
C LEU A 156 23.87 -28.12 10.98
N LEU A 157 23.12 -27.82 12.06
CA LEU A 157 23.26 -28.54 13.34
C LEU A 157 22.91 -30.03 13.21
N LEU A 158 21.83 -30.35 12.49
CA LEU A 158 21.45 -31.74 12.22
C LEU A 158 22.51 -32.47 11.38
N ARG A 159 23.04 -31.80 10.35
CA ARG A 159 24.12 -32.34 9.51
C ARG A 159 25.41 -32.58 10.31
N ALA A 160 25.81 -31.61 11.13
CA ALA A 160 26.98 -31.76 12.00
C ALA A 160 26.80 -32.89 13.03
N ALA A 161 25.59 -33.04 13.59
CA ALA A 161 25.27 -34.13 14.50
C ALA A 161 25.34 -35.51 13.81
N GLY A 162 24.93 -35.62 12.55
CA GLY A 162 25.06 -36.85 11.75
C GLY A 162 26.50 -37.24 11.42
N ARG A 163 27.42 -36.23 11.38
CA ARG A 163 28.85 -36.43 11.08
C ARG A 163 29.74 -36.46 12.33
N ARG A 164 29.14 -36.56 13.52
CA ARG A 164 29.91 -36.50 14.80
C ARG A 164 31.05 -37.51 14.86
N ARG A 165 30.80 -38.78 14.44
CA ARG A 165 31.82 -39.84 14.48
C ARG A 165 32.99 -39.51 13.55
N GLU A 166 32.75 -39.02 12.34
CA GLU A 166 33.76 -38.56 11.38
C GLU A 166 34.62 -37.41 11.98
N LEU A 167 33.95 -36.41 12.55
CA LEU A 167 34.62 -35.27 13.16
C LEU A 167 35.44 -35.64 14.39
N ALA A 168 34.94 -36.58 15.23
CA ALA A 168 35.66 -37.12 16.37
C ALA A 168 36.93 -37.87 15.96
N VAL A 169 36.86 -38.72 14.91
CA VAL A 169 38.03 -39.42 14.38
C VAL A 169 39.07 -38.42 13.85
N ARG A 170 38.67 -37.36 13.15
CA ARG A 170 39.62 -36.32 12.71
C ARG A 170 40.33 -35.63 13.84
N VAL A 171 39.62 -35.33 14.94
CA VAL A 171 40.21 -34.72 16.13
C VAL A 171 41.15 -35.71 16.83
N ALA A 172 40.79 -36.99 16.92
CA ALA A 172 41.64 -38.05 17.50
C ALA A 172 42.92 -38.26 16.71
N LEU A 173 42.88 -38.06 15.39
CA LEU A 173 44.06 -38.09 14.49
C LEU A 173 44.88 -36.77 14.52
N GLY A 174 44.62 -35.87 15.48
CA GLY A 174 45.41 -34.64 15.71
C GLY A 174 44.89 -33.39 14.94
N ALA A 175 43.73 -33.43 14.31
CA ALA A 175 43.16 -32.22 13.73
C ALA A 175 42.71 -31.26 14.83
N GLY A 176 43.32 -30.09 14.91
CA GLY A 176 42.97 -29.08 15.91
C GLY A 176 41.46 -28.67 15.80
N ARG A 177 40.78 -28.51 16.94
CA ARG A 177 39.34 -28.10 17.01
C ARG A 177 39.02 -26.82 16.19
N TRP A 178 39.99 -25.90 16.09
CA TRP A 178 39.90 -24.72 15.25
C TRP A 178 39.78 -25.06 13.74
N ARG A 179 40.58 -26.02 13.29
CA ARG A 179 40.58 -26.44 11.89
C ARG A 179 39.26 -27.07 11.48
N VAL A 180 38.66 -27.87 12.36
CA VAL A 180 37.33 -28.45 12.19
C VAL A 180 36.24 -27.37 12.19
N GLY A 181 36.31 -26.41 13.14
CA GLY A 181 35.35 -25.28 13.16
C GLY A 181 35.40 -24.41 11.91
N ARG A 182 36.64 -24.10 11.44
CA ARG A 182 36.84 -23.35 10.18
C ARG A 182 36.25 -24.06 8.97
N LEU A 183 36.38 -25.40 8.89
CA LEU A 183 35.79 -26.18 7.81
C LEU A 183 34.26 -26.04 7.76
N LEU A 184 33.58 -26.14 8.90
CA LEU A 184 32.12 -25.99 8.98
C LEU A 184 31.67 -24.58 8.59
N VAL A 185 32.41 -23.56 8.98
CA VAL A 185 32.10 -22.16 8.60
C VAL A 185 32.30 -21.96 7.10
N LEU A 186 33.42 -22.48 6.52
CA LEU A 186 33.68 -22.36 5.08
C LEU A 186 32.61 -23.10 4.25
N GLU A 187 32.18 -24.29 4.68
CA GLU A 187 31.08 -25.03 4.03
C GLU A 187 29.78 -24.21 4.05
N SER A 188 29.45 -23.57 5.18
CA SER A 188 28.26 -22.72 5.32
C SER A 188 28.34 -21.47 4.46
N VAL A 189 29.49 -20.80 4.40
CA VAL A 189 29.70 -19.61 3.58
C VAL A 189 29.62 -19.96 2.09
N ALA A 190 30.19 -21.08 1.66
CA ALA A 190 30.10 -21.54 0.28
C ALA A 190 28.64 -21.80 -0.14
N LEU A 191 27.86 -22.46 0.72
CA LEU A 191 26.42 -22.67 0.51
C LEU A 191 25.65 -21.35 0.47
N ALA A 192 25.98 -20.40 1.34
CA ALA A 192 25.33 -19.10 1.38
C ALA A 192 25.64 -18.27 0.13
N VAL A 193 26.87 -18.31 -0.39
CA VAL A 193 27.24 -17.65 -1.65
C VAL A 193 26.48 -18.25 -2.84
N ALA A 194 26.45 -19.59 -2.95
CA ALA A 194 25.71 -20.27 -4.01
C ALA A 194 24.20 -19.95 -3.96
N SER A 195 23.61 -19.97 -2.75
CA SER A 195 22.20 -19.60 -2.52
C SER A 195 21.97 -18.12 -2.82
N GLY A 196 22.90 -17.24 -2.49
CA GLY A 196 22.83 -15.80 -2.79
C GLY A 196 22.80 -15.52 -4.29
N LEU A 197 23.62 -16.24 -5.09
CA LEU A 197 23.57 -16.15 -6.55
C LEU A 197 22.22 -16.61 -7.12
N ALA A 198 21.69 -17.74 -6.62
CA ALA A 198 20.36 -18.21 -7.02
C ALA A 198 19.25 -17.21 -6.61
N ALA A 199 19.37 -16.61 -5.42
CA ALA A 199 18.42 -15.61 -4.94
C ALA A 199 18.39 -14.35 -5.81
N LEU A 200 19.52 -13.91 -6.38
CA LEU A 200 19.59 -12.80 -7.31
C LEU A 200 18.80 -13.07 -8.60
N VAL A 201 18.85 -14.30 -9.12
CA VAL A 201 18.05 -14.71 -10.28
C VAL A 201 16.56 -14.63 -9.95
N VAL A 202 16.15 -15.21 -8.81
CA VAL A 202 14.75 -15.16 -8.36
C VAL A 202 14.31 -13.72 -8.13
N ALA A 203 15.13 -12.87 -7.49
CA ALA A 203 14.84 -11.47 -7.24
C ALA A 203 14.66 -10.66 -8.54
N THR A 204 15.44 -10.94 -9.60
CA THR A 204 15.26 -10.28 -10.92
C THR A 204 13.93 -10.66 -11.56
N LEU A 205 13.57 -11.93 -11.54
CA LEU A 205 12.31 -12.43 -12.11
C LEU A 205 11.10 -11.91 -11.33
N ALA A 206 11.14 -12.06 -10.00
CA ALA A 206 10.08 -11.58 -9.11
C ALA A 206 9.95 -10.05 -9.18
N GLY A 207 11.05 -9.31 -9.21
CA GLY A 207 11.05 -7.85 -9.32
C GLY A 207 10.44 -7.37 -10.64
N ARG A 208 10.72 -8.05 -11.76
CA ARG A 208 10.08 -7.75 -13.06
C ARG A 208 8.58 -8.04 -13.04
N ALA A 209 8.17 -9.17 -12.49
CA ALA A 209 6.76 -9.52 -12.36
C ALA A 209 6.02 -8.50 -11.47
N LEU A 210 6.59 -8.16 -10.32
CA LEU A 210 6.01 -7.21 -9.36
C LEU A 210 5.82 -5.81 -9.99
N ARG A 211 6.84 -5.32 -10.72
CA ARG A 211 6.76 -4.03 -11.43
C ARG A 211 5.64 -4.02 -12.47
N ARG A 212 5.48 -5.10 -13.22
CA ARG A 212 4.45 -5.20 -14.27
C ARG A 212 3.03 -5.29 -13.69
N THR A 213 2.85 -6.00 -12.58
CA THR A 213 1.51 -6.28 -12.03
C THR A 213 1.03 -5.25 -11.02
N LEU A 214 1.93 -4.74 -10.16
CA LEU A 214 1.55 -3.84 -9.07
C LEU A 214 1.77 -2.36 -9.37
N LEU A 215 2.74 -2.04 -10.24
CA LEU A 215 3.14 -0.67 -10.54
C LEU A 215 3.28 -0.43 -12.06
N PRO A 216 2.23 -0.71 -12.86
CA PRO A 216 2.29 -0.56 -14.33
C PRO A 216 2.50 0.89 -14.77
N ASP A 217 2.01 1.86 -13.97
CA ASP A 217 2.03 3.28 -14.28
C ASP A 217 3.38 3.96 -13.99
N TYR A 218 4.34 3.21 -13.37
CA TYR A 218 5.66 3.74 -13.05
C TYR A 218 6.67 3.47 -14.18
N GLN A 219 7.34 4.52 -14.65
CA GLN A 219 8.44 4.38 -15.58
C GLN A 219 9.75 4.07 -14.82
N TRP A 220 10.11 2.82 -14.81
CA TRP A 220 11.35 2.37 -14.16
C TRP A 220 12.55 2.66 -15.06
N THR A 221 13.46 3.50 -14.58
CA THR A 221 14.66 3.92 -15.33
C THR A 221 15.83 2.95 -15.23
N GLY A 222 15.74 1.94 -14.36
CA GLY A 222 16.78 0.94 -14.13
C GLY A 222 16.27 -0.49 -14.01
N GLY A 223 17.19 -1.46 -14.07
CA GLY A 223 16.90 -2.85 -13.75
C GLY A 223 16.40 -3.02 -12.30
N PRO A 224 15.81 -4.16 -11.95
CA PRO A 224 15.40 -4.45 -10.58
C PRO A 224 16.60 -4.63 -9.63
N ILE A 225 17.79 -4.87 -10.15
CA ILE A 225 19.04 -5.01 -9.41
C ILE A 225 20.04 -3.98 -9.91
N ASP A 226 20.54 -3.15 -9.02
CA ASP A 226 21.68 -2.27 -9.21
C ASP A 226 22.88 -2.75 -8.37
N ALA A 227 24.04 -2.07 -8.49
CA ALA A 227 25.24 -2.42 -7.74
C ALA A 227 25.03 -2.40 -6.21
N ARG A 228 24.14 -1.54 -5.71
CA ARG A 228 23.84 -1.44 -4.28
C ARG A 228 23.05 -2.66 -3.78
N VAL A 229 22.05 -3.08 -4.55
CA VAL A 229 21.25 -4.29 -4.26
C VAL A 229 22.14 -5.53 -4.31
N PHE A 230 23.05 -5.61 -5.31
CA PHE A 230 24.01 -6.70 -5.40
C PHE A 230 24.96 -6.77 -4.20
N LEU A 231 25.53 -5.63 -3.80
CA LEU A 231 26.41 -5.55 -2.62
C LEU A 231 25.66 -5.89 -1.33
N PHE A 232 24.45 -5.37 -1.15
CA PHE A 232 23.60 -5.68 0.01
C PHE A 232 23.25 -7.16 0.07
N ALA A 233 22.85 -7.77 -1.05
CA ALA A 233 22.55 -9.21 -1.12
C ALA A 233 23.79 -10.07 -0.81
N GLY A 234 24.95 -9.71 -1.34
CA GLY A 234 26.21 -10.38 -1.07
C GLY A 234 26.62 -10.30 0.40
N LEU A 235 26.53 -9.11 0.99
CA LEU A 235 26.80 -8.91 2.41
C LEU A 235 25.84 -9.69 3.30
N THR A 236 24.56 -9.67 2.97
CA THR A 236 23.53 -10.43 3.68
C THR A 236 23.79 -11.93 3.60
N ALA A 237 24.10 -12.46 2.42
CA ALA A 237 24.46 -13.88 2.25
C ALA A 237 25.69 -14.27 3.07
N LEU A 238 26.72 -13.42 3.11
CA LEU A 238 27.91 -13.64 3.93
C LEU A 238 27.57 -13.68 5.42
N VAL A 239 26.79 -12.69 5.91
CA VAL A 239 26.36 -12.64 7.32
C VAL A 239 25.55 -13.88 7.69
N VAL A 240 24.59 -14.29 6.84
CA VAL A 240 23.79 -15.50 7.05
C VAL A 240 24.68 -16.74 7.12
N GLY A 241 25.62 -16.89 6.19
CA GLY A 241 26.55 -18.03 6.15
C GLY A 241 27.45 -18.09 7.38
N LEU A 242 27.96 -16.94 7.84
CA LEU A 242 28.77 -16.85 9.06
C LEU A 242 27.96 -17.19 10.31
N VAL A 243 26.80 -16.60 10.50
CA VAL A 243 25.95 -16.83 11.67
C VAL A 243 25.49 -18.29 11.73
N ALA A 244 24.98 -18.81 10.60
CA ALA A 244 24.51 -20.18 10.53
C ALA A 244 25.63 -21.22 10.72
N GLY A 245 26.85 -20.93 10.26
CA GLY A 245 28.02 -21.81 10.43
C GLY A 245 28.70 -21.73 11.78
N LEU A 246 28.63 -20.55 12.44
CA LEU A 246 29.28 -20.33 13.73
C LEU A 246 28.64 -21.16 14.85
N VAL A 247 27.30 -21.29 14.87
CA VAL A 247 26.57 -22.04 15.90
C VAL A 247 26.99 -23.51 15.95
N PRO A 248 27.02 -24.30 14.85
CA PRO A 248 27.54 -25.66 14.86
C PRO A 248 29.03 -25.72 15.22
N ALA A 249 29.84 -24.79 14.74
CA ALA A 249 31.27 -24.75 15.02
C ALA A 249 31.57 -24.55 16.53
N LEU A 250 30.80 -23.69 17.21
CA LEU A 250 30.91 -23.49 18.65
C LEU A 250 30.45 -24.72 19.44
N GLN A 251 29.37 -25.39 19.02
CA GLN A 251 28.89 -26.61 19.69
C GLN A 251 29.90 -27.77 19.55
N VAL A 252 30.51 -27.94 18.36
CA VAL A 252 31.55 -28.96 18.15
C VAL A 252 32.78 -28.70 19.06
N ARG A 253 33.16 -27.44 19.31
CA ARG A 253 34.25 -27.08 20.21
C ARG A 253 34.01 -27.53 21.67
N GLY A 254 32.73 -27.45 22.13
CA GLY A 254 32.37 -27.78 23.52
C GLY A 254 32.22 -29.29 23.81
N THR A 255 32.04 -30.10 22.75
CA THR A 255 31.60 -31.51 22.92
C THR A 255 32.62 -32.55 22.49
N LEU A 256 33.76 -32.22 21.89
CA LEU A 256 34.78 -33.16 21.47
C LEU A 256 35.79 -33.45 22.59
N GLY A 257 35.39 -34.17 23.66
CA GLY A 257 36.27 -34.72 24.70
C GLY A 257 36.40 -36.24 24.56
N VAL A 258 37.56 -36.79 25.04
CA VAL A 258 37.85 -38.24 25.00
C VAL A 258 36.84 -39.06 25.82
N ASP A 259 36.19 -38.43 26.81
CA ASP A 259 35.17 -39.07 27.65
C ASP A 259 33.82 -39.33 26.94
N GLU A 260 33.57 -38.70 25.79
CA GLU A 260 32.33 -38.89 25.01
C GLU A 260 32.33 -40.15 24.12
N LEU A 261 33.50 -40.73 23.85
CA LEU A 261 33.60 -42.03 23.16
C LEU A 261 33.06 -43.20 24.01
N ARG A 262 32.93 -43.01 25.34
CA ARG A 262 32.44 -44.01 26.29
C ARG A 262 30.98 -43.84 26.72
N ALA A 263 30.26 -42.84 26.21
CA ALA A 263 28.96 -42.49 26.74
C ALA A 263 27.81 -42.78 25.75
N SER A 264 27.44 -44.05 25.60
CA SER A 264 26.20 -44.47 24.90
C SER A 264 24.91 -43.92 25.55
N GLU A 265 24.91 -43.63 26.84
CA GLU A 265 23.75 -43.09 27.57
C GLU A 265 23.51 -41.57 27.36
N ARG A 266 24.52 -40.80 26.91
CA ARG A 266 24.36 -39.36 26.65
C ARG A 266 23.76 -39.05 25.30
N SER A 267 23.58 -40.04 24.40
CA SER A 267 22.91 -39.88 23.12
C SER A 267 21.46 -39.40 23.25
N ALA A 268 20.76 -39.83 24.29
CA ALA A 268 19.39 -39.37 24.59
C ALA A 268 19.30 -37.90 25.04
N ARG A 269 20.36 -37.36 25.69
CA ARG A 269 20.45 -35.92 26.05
C ARG A 269 20.82 -35.04 24.86
N ALA A 270 21.61 -35.53 23.93
CA ALA A 270 21.95 -34.81 22.71
C ALA A 270 20.73 -34.59 21.77
N ALA A 271 19.73 -35.48 21.84
CA ALA A 271 18.45 -35.32 21.16
C ALA A 271 17.62 -34.13 21.68
N ARG A 272 17.84 -33.72 22.91
CA ARG A 272 17.17 -32.58 23.60
C ARG A 272 18.02 -31.30 23.60
N SER A 273 18.72 -30.96 22.53
CA SER A 273 19.48 -29.72 22.46
C SER A 273 18.56 -28.50 22.68
N PRO A 274 18.74 -27.71 23.76
CA PRO A 274 17.89 -26.54 24.03
C PRO A 274 17.98 -25.51 22.92
N VAL A 275 19.13 -25.39 22.26
CA VAL A 275 19.33 -24.48 21.12
C VAL A 275 18.39 -24.80 19.96
N ARG A 276 18.19 -26.10 19.64
CA ARG A 276 17.27 -26.49 18.56
C ARG A 276 15.82 -26.19 18.92
N ALA A 277 15.42 -26.49 20.16
CA ALA A 277 14.07 -26.19 20.64
C ALA A 277 13.81 -24.67 20.59
N THR A 278 14.76 -23.85 21.03
CA THR A 278 14.66 -22.39 20.98
C THR A 278 14.55 -21.88 19.55
N LEU A 279 15.37 -22.39 18.61
CA LEU A 279 15.30 -22.01 17.20
C LEU A 279 13.95 -22.36 16.56
N LEU A 280 13.38 -23.54 16.88
CA LEU A 280 12.07 -23.95 16.40
C LEU A 280 10.94 -23.07 16.97
N VAL A 281 10.96 -22.79 18.28
CA VAL A 281 9.98 -21.91 18.91
C VAL A 281 10.08 -20.49 18.36
N LEU A 282 11.29 -19.95 18.17
CA LEU A 282 11.52 -18.65 17.56
C LEU A 282 10.98 -18.60 16.13
N GLN A 283 11.28 -19.63 15.33
CA GLN A 283 10.80 -19.73 13.94
C GLN A 283 9.27 -19.81 13.88
N ALA A 284 8.64 -20.60 14.75
CA ALA A 284 7.19 -20.70 14.87
C ALA A 284 6.58 -19.35 15.30
N ALA A 285 7.18 -18.67 16.29
CA ALA A 285 6.73 -17.37 16.76
C ALA A 285 6.78 -16.30 15.66
N LEU A 286 7.89 -16.22 14.93
CA LEU A 286 8.03 -15.27 13.83
C LEU A 286 7.05 -15.59 12.69
N SER A 287 6.79 -16.88 12.41
CA SER A 287 5.79 -17.30 11.43
C SER A 287 4.38 -16.89 11.83
N VAL A 288 4.02 -17.03 13.12
CA VAL A 288 2.73 -16.56 13.66
C VAL A 288 2.56 -15.05 13.47
N VAL A 289 3.60 -14.25 13.75
CA VAL A 289 3.55 -12.79 13.54
C VAL A 289 3.22 -12.46 12.10
N LEU A 290 3.84 -13.15 11.13
CA LEU A 290 3.58 -12.90 9.70
C LEU A 290 2.17 -13.36 9.28
N VAL A 291 1.68 -14.49 9.81
CA VAL A 291 0.33 -14.99 9.49
C VAL A 291 -0.74 -14.09 10.10
N ILE A 292 -0.55 -13.60 11.34
CA ILE A 292 -1.43 -12.60 11.95
C ILE A 292 -1.41 -11.31 11.11
N GLY A 293 -0.22 -10.83 10.72
CA GLY A 293 -0.09 -9.67 9.84
C GLY A 293 -0.85 -9.85 8.53
N ALA A 294 -0.72 -11.01 7.88
CA ALA A 294 -1.45 -11.34 6.66
C ALA A 294 -2.97 -11.31 6.87
N ALA A 295 -3.46 -11.93 7.95
CA ALA A 295 -4.89 -11.96 8.27
C ALA A 295 -5.46 -10.57 8.55
N VAL A 296 -4.73 -9.74 9.32
CA VAL A 296 -5.13 -8.35 9.63
C VAL A 296 -5.16 -7.48 8.37
N PHE A 297 -4.14 -7.56 7.51
CA PHE A 297 -4.14 -6.82 6.23
C PHE A 297 -5.22 -7.31 5.27
N PHE A 298 -5.49 -8.62 5.22
CA PHE A 298 -6.58 -9.16 4.42
C PHE A 298 -7.94 -8.62 4.86
N ARG A 299 -8.22 -8.62 6.16
CA ARG A 299 -9.46 -8.06 6.69
C ARG A 299 -9.58 -6.55 6.47
N SER A 300 -8.47 -5.84 6.59
CA SER A 300 -8.40 -4.42 6.27
C SER A 300 -8.71 -4.15 4.80
N TYR A 301 -8.16 -4.95 3.90
CA TYR A 301 -8.46 -4.87 2.47
C TYR A 301 -9.92 -5.22 2.16
N ASP A 302 -10.45 -6.26 2.78
CA ASP A 302 -11.83 -6.71 2.58
C ASP A 302 -12.82 -5.65 3.08
N ALA A 303 -12.58 -5.06 4.25
CA ALA A 303 -13.37 -3.94 4.76
C ALA A 303 -13.31 -2.72 3.82
N ALA A 304 -12.12 -2.40 3.30
CA ALA A 304 -11.98 -1.34 2.31
C ALA A 304 -12.74 -1.66 1.02
N ARG A 305 -12.75 -2.91 0.56
CA ARG A 305 -13.43 -3.34 -0.65
C ARG A 305 -14.95 -3.27 -0.52
N GLN A 306 -15.49 -3.62 0.64
CA GLN A 306 -16.92 -3.67 0.92
C GLN A 306 -17.49 -2.30 1.31
N LEU A 307 -16.62 -1.28 1.49
CA LEU A 307 -17.08 0.04 1.89
C LEU A 307 -18.11 0.60 0.91
N ASP A 308 -19.24 1.00 1.44
CA ASP A 308 -20.17 1.82 0.70
C ASP A 308 -19.64 3.25 0.60
N VAL A 309 -19.49 3.71 -0.62
CA VAL A 309 -19.04 5.07 -0.92
C VAL A 309 -20.18 6.03 -1.21
N GLY A 310 -21.42 5.57 -1.08
CA GLY A 310 -22.62 6.33 -1.37
C GLY A 310 -22.92 6.49 -2.86
N TYR A 311 -22.11 5.96 -3.74
CA TYR A 311 -22.33 5.96 -5.20
C TYR A 311 -22.63 4.55 -5.69
N ALA A 312 -23.48 4.40 -6.72
CA ALA A 312 -23.67 3.13 -7.43
C ALA A 312 -22.43 2.74 -8.24
N LYS A 313 -21.27 2.61 -7.54
CA LYS A 313 -19.92 2.53 -8.13
C LYS A 313 -19.76 1.49 -9.23
N GLU A 314 -20.48 0.38 -9.13
CA GLU A 314 -20.36 -0.76 -10.07
C GLU A 314 -20.92 -0.46 -11.47
N HIS A 315 -21.68 0.62 -11.61
CA HIS A 315 -22.37 0.99 -12.84
C HIS A 315 -22.02 2.38 -13.37
N LEU A 316 -20.97 3.02 -12.83
CA LEU A 316 -20.65 4.39 -13.19
C LEU A 316 -19.35 4.49 -14.00
N LEU A 317 -19.44 5.23 -15.10
CA LEU A 317 -18.34 5.72 -15.90
C LEU A 317 -18.16 7.21 -15.63
N THR A 318 -16.94 7.66 -15.44
CA THR A 318 -16.61 9.08 -15.26
C THR A 318 -15.82 9.59 -16.45
N VAL A 319 -16.23 10.75 -16.97
CA VAL A 319 -15.55 11.46 -18.06
C VAL A 319 -15.18 12.84 -17.56
N ARG A 320 -13.91 13.09 -17.39
CA ARG A 320 -13.39 14.37 -16.92
C ARG A 320 -13.06 15.26 -18.10
N LEU A 321 -13.72 16.40 -18.15
CA LEU A 321 -13.54 17.42 -19.18
C LEU A 321 -12.64 18.59 -18.71
N ASP A 322 -12.12 18.52 -17.48
CA ASP A 322 -11.18 19.51 -16.97
C ASP A 322 -9.90 19.50 -17.80
N GLY A 323 -9.38 20.67 -18.10
CA GLY A 323 -8.25 20.88 -19.00
C GLY A 323 -7.02 20.05 -18.64
N VAL A 324 -6.36 19.58 -19.68
CA VAL A 324 -5.00 19.03 -19.61
C VAL A 324 -4.13 20.04 -20.30
N GLY A 325 -3.16 20.56 -19.58
CA GLY A 325 -2.26 21.53 -20.13
C GLY A 325 -2.31 22.86 -19.36
N PHE A 326 -1.47 23.76 -19.78
CA PHE A 326 -1.26 25.05 -19.12
C PHE A 326 -2.20 26.15 -19.66
N GLU A 327 -3.14 25.82 -20.51
CA GLU A 327 -4.19 26.73 -20.91
C GLU A 327 -5.48 26.52 -20.13
N GLU A 328 -6.26 27.61 -19.95
CA GLU A 328 -7.68 27.48 -19.65
C GLU A 328 -8.23 26.47 -20.64
N PRO A 329 -8.91 25.39 -20.17
CA PRO A 329 -9.64 24.55 -21.08
C PRO A 329 -10.50 25.49 -21.92
N PRO A 330 -10.65 25.26 -23.23
CA PRO A 330 -11.55 26.05 -24.03
C PRO A 330 -12.82 26.12 -23.22
N ARG A 331 -13.28 27.35 -22.93
CA ARG A 331 -14.48 27.56 -22.10
C ARG A 331 -15.52 26.63 -22.70
N LEU A 332 -15.63 25.42 -22.11
CA LEU A 332 -16.58 24.43 -22.55
C LEU A 332 -17.92 25.07 -22.28
N ASP A 333 -18.43 25.74 -23.31
CA ASP A 333 -19.76 26.31 -23.25
C ASP A 333 -20.75 25.17 -22.96
N GLU A 334 -21.89 25.50 -22.49
CA GLU A 334 -22.93 24.51 -22.14
C GLU A 334 -23.27 23.63 -23.35
N ARG A 335 -23.11 24.17 -24.59
CA ARG A 335 -23.35 23.46 -25.87
C ARG A 335 -22.33 22.34 -26.07
N ALA A 336 -21.05 22.62 -25.85
CA ALA A 336 -19.99 21.61 -25.96
C ALA A 336 -20.17 20.48 -24.93
N VAL A 337 -20.51 20.82 -23.69
CA VAL A 337 -20.78 19.82 -22.65
C VAL A 337 -22.01 18.98 -22.99
N THR A 338 -23.05 19.61 -23.50
CA THR A 338 -24.27 18.92 -23.98
C THR A 338 -23.95 17.98 -25.12
N ALA A 339 -23.16 18.44 -26.12
CA ALA A 339 -22.74 17.59 -27.24
C ALA A 339 -21.94 16.35 -26.77
N VAL A 340 -21.05 16.51 -25.78
CA VAL A 340 -20.34 15.38 -25.16
C VAL A 340 -21.32 14.44 -24.47
N ALA A 341 -22.27 14.97 -23.69
CA ALA A 341 -23.26 14.17 -22.99
C ALA A 341 -24.13 13.37 -23.98
N ASP A 342 -24.52 13.97 -25.11
CA ASP A 342 -25.31 13.31 -26.16
C ASP A 342 -24.52 12.20 -26.86
N ARG A 343 -23.23 12.43 -27.12
CA ARG A 343 -22.35 11.39 -27.67
C ARG A 343 -22.17 10.23 -26.68
N LEU A 344 -22.04 10.52 -25.40
CA LEU A 344 -21.95 9.49 -24.36
C LEU A 344 -23.24 8.68 -24.23
N ARG A 345 -24.43 9.33 -24.35
CA ARG A 345 -25.73 8.61 -24.36
C ARG A 345 -25.88 7.66 -25.55
N ALA A 346 -25.23 7.97 -26.68
CA ALA A 346 -25.22 7.11 -27.87
C ALA A 346 -24.28 5.89 -27.74
N VAL A 347 -23.42 5.84 -26.72
CA VAL A 347 -22.53 4.70 -26.48
C VAL A 347 -23.34 3.49 -26.02
N PRO A 348 -23.19 2.32 -26.65
CA PRO A 348 -23.91 1.11 -26.26
C PRO A 348 -23.70 0.77 -24.78
N GLY A 349 -24.79 0.52 -24.07
CA GLY A 349 -24.76 0.21 -22.64
C GLY A 349 -24.79 1.43 -21.71
N VAL A 350 -24.74 2.66 -22.21
CA VAL A 350 -24.97 3.87 -21.42
C VAL A 350 -26.48 4.14 -21.32
N ARG A 351 -27.00 4.18 -20.10
CA ARG A 351 -28.43 4.41 -19.82
C ARG A 351 -28.77 5.90 -19.66
N ALA A 352 -27.93 6.62 -18.92
CA ALA A 352 -28.15 8.03 -18.61
C ALA A 352 -26.81 8.72 -18.32
N VAL A 353 -26.77 10.05 -18.54
CA VAL A 353 -25.60 10.89 -18.30
C VAL A 353 -26.02 12.09 -17.46
N ALA A 354 -25.27 12.36 -16.40
CA ALA A 354 -25.42 13.50 -15.53
C ALA A 354 -24.12 14.31 -15.47
N GLN A 355 -24.21 15.53 -14.98
CA GLN A 355 -23.10 16.46 -14.85
C GLN A 355 -22.83 16.80 -13.39
N LYS A 356 -21.55 16.91 -13.04
CA LYS A 356 -21.04 17.38 -11.75
C LYS A 356 -19.78 18.22 -11.96
N THR A 357 -19.54 19.23 -11.12
CA THR A 357 -18.31 20.05 -11.22
C THR A 357 -17.07 19.33 -10.76
N SER A 358 -17.17 18.40 -9.82
CA SER A 358 -16.04 17.60 -9.33
C SER A 358 -16.16 16.13 -9.72
N SER A 359 -15.03 15.43 -9.84
CA SER A 359 -15.06 13.98 -10.07
C SER A 359 -15.38 13.24 -8.76
N PRO A 360 -16.26 12.23 -8.77
CA PRO A 360 -16.42 11.34 -7.64
C PRO A 360 -15.05 10.81 -7.16
N MET A 361 -14.84 10.82 -5.85
CA MET A 361 -13.57 10.44 -5.22
C MET A 361 -12.34 11.22 -5.72
N GLY A 362 -12.55 12.42 -6.23
CA GLY A 362 -11.50 13.29 -6.78
C GLY A 362 -11.12 14.42 -5.85
N SER A 363 -11.50 15.62 -6.25
CA SER A 363 -11.31 16.87 -5.49
C SER A 363 -12.65 17.57 -5.34
N ALA A 364 -12.83 18.35 -4.28
CA ALA A 364 -13.95 19.26 -4.15
C ALA A 364 -13.42 20.66 -3.79
N THR A 365 -14.22 21.66 -4.03
CA THR A 365 -13.89 23.06 -3.78
C THR A 365 -14.58 23.52 -2.49
N ALA A 366 -13.81 23.97 -1.51
CA ALA A 366 -14.38 24.67 -0.37
C ALA A 366 -14.61 26.14 -0.75
N ARG A 367 -15.80 26.64 -0.50
CA ARG A 367 -16.12 28.06 -0.73
C ARG A 367 -16.70 28.67 0.51
N GLY A 368 -16.60 30.00 0.59
CA GLY A 368 -17.30 30.80 1.57
C GLY A 368 -18.79 30.47 1.54
N LEU A 369 -19.31 30.09 2.69
CA LEU A 369 -20.73 29.82 2.90
C LEU A 369 -21.16 30.46 4.20
N ARG A 370 -22.23 31.25 4.14
CA ARG A 370 -22.84 31.85 5.31
C ARG A 370 -24.25 31.24 5.52
N VAL A 371 -24.55 30.89 6.75
CA VAL A 371 -25.85 30.39 7.15
C VAL A 371 -26.42 31.33 8.21
N ALA A 372 -27.68 31.70 8.08
CA ALA A 372 -28.36 32.57 9.06
C ALA A 372 -28.28 31.95 10.46
N GLY A 373 -27.95 32.76 11.45
CA GLY A 373 -27.82 32.31 12.85
C GLY A 373 -26.42 31.75 13.21
N PHE A 374 -25.49 31.65 12.26
CA PHE A 374 -24.13 31.19 12.51
C PHE A 374 -23.11 32.26 12.09
N GLU A 375 -22.39 32.80 13.03
CA GLU A 375 -21.21 33.64 12.74
C GLU A 375 -20.07 32.80 12.15
N ARG A 376 -19.95 31.55 12.62
CA ARG A 376 -19.01 30.54 12.13
C ARG A 376 -19.70 29.17 12.12
N LEU A 377 -19.62 28.48 10.98
CA LEU A 377 -20.19 27.13 10.88
C LEU A 377 -19.40 26.12 11.74
N PRO A 378 -20.08 25.20 12.43
CA PRO A 378 -19.46 24.15 13.23
C PRO A 378 -18.90 23.02 12.34
N ILE A 379 -18.19 23.39 11.28
CA ILE A 379 -17.64 22.47 10.26
C ILE A 379 -16.13 22.62 10.26
N ALA A 380 -15.42 21.57 10.66
CA ALA A 380 -13.96 21.59 10.69
C ALA A 380 -13.34 21.52 9.30
N ASN A 381 -13.91 20.68 8.41
CA ASN A 381 -13.47 20.46 7.05
C ASN A 381 -14.60 20.75 6.06
N GLY A 382 -14.44 21.76 5.22
CA GLY A 382 -15.47 22.22 4.29
C GLY A 382 -16.08 23.55 4.74
N PRO A 383 -17.35 23.88 4.39
CA PRO A 383 -18.24 23.05 3.54
C PRO A 383 -17.78 23.01 2.08
N TYR A 384 -17.97 21.86 1.44
CA TYR A 384 -17.59 21.67 0.04
C TYR A 384 -18.77 21.90 -0.90
N GLN A 385 -18.53 22.70 -1.92
CA GLN A 385 -19.51 23.04 -2.95
C GLN A 385 -19.45 22.07 -4.12
N ASN A 386 -20.63 21.66 -4.58
CA ASN A 386 -20.81 20.89 -5.82
C ASN A 386 -21.92 21.52 -6.66
N HIS A 387 -21.74 21.62 -7.97
CA HIS A 387 -22.84 21.89 -8.88
C HIS A 387 -23.20 20.61 -9.61
N ILE A 388 -24.47 20.30 -9.69
CA ILE A 388 -24.99 19.06 -10.26
C ILE A 388 -26.17 19.32 -11.21
N SER A 389 -26.31 18.45 -12.21
CA SER A 389 -27.52 18.44 -13.05
C SER A 389 -28.73 17.88 -12.29
N ALA A 390 -29.95 18.22 -12.71
CA ALA A 390 -31.16 17.79 -12.03
C ALA A 390 -31.29 16.26 -11.90
N ASN A 391 -30.84 15.50 -12.88
CA ASN A 391 -30.88 14.04 -12.90
C ASN A 391 -29.66 13.38 -12.21
N PHE A 392 -28.76 14.16 -11.58
CA PHE A 392 -27.51 13.63 -11.03
C PHE A 392 -27.74 12.58 -9.95
N LEU A 393 -28.69 12.79 -9.01
CA LEU A 393 -28.94 11.87 -7.92
C LEU A 393 -29.36 10.49 -8.43
N GLU A 394 -30.27 10.46 -9.42
CA GLU A 394 -30.72 9.22 -10.06
C GLU A 394 -29.55 8.50 -10.77
N VAL A 395 -28.75 9.23 -11.55
CA VAL A 395 -27.61 8.65 -12.28
C VAL A 395 -26.54 8.16 -11.33
N ALA A 396 -26.22 8.91 -10.29
CA ALA A 396 -25.22 8.56 -9.28
C ALA A 396 -25.68 7.45 -8.33
N GLY A 397 -27.00 7.25 -8.17
CA GLY A 397 -27.60 6.30 -7.24
C GLY A 397 -27.54 6.82 -5.80
N LEU A 398 -27.81 8.11 -5.60
CA LEU A 398 -27.87 8.77 -4.29
C LEU A 398 -29.32 8.97 -3.89
N ASP A 399 -29.65 8.58 -2.66
CA ASP A 399 -31.00 8.73 -2.15
C ASP A 399 -31.26 10.10 -1.50
N VAL A 400 -32.49 10.60 -1.67
CA VAL A 400 -32.98 11.78 -0.97
C VAL A 400 -33.58 11.34 0.35
N LEU A 401 -32.94 11.72 1.44
CA LEU A 401 -33.36 11.34 2.82
C LEU A 401 -34.54 12.18 3.33
N ALA A 402 -34.62 13.44 2.91
CA ALA A 402 -35.71 14.34 3.27
C ALA A 402 -35.90 15.42 2.20
N GLY A 403 -37.12 15.87 1.99
CA GLY A 403 -37.46 16.89 1.01
C GLY A 403 -37.52 16.35 -0.42
N ARG A 404 -36.90 17.06 -1.37
CA ARG A 404 -36.86 16.69 -2.80
C ARG A 404 -35.49 16.89 -3.41
N GLY A 405 -35.19 16.17 -4.49
CA GLY A 405 -34.07 16.45 -5.39
C GLY A 405 -34.30 17.68 -6.28
N PHE A 406 -33.34 18.02 -7.10
CA PHE A 406 -33.49 19.05 -8.13
C PHE A 406 -34.38 18.56 -9.27
N THR A 407 -35.07 19.53 -9.88
CA THR A 407 -35.95 19.31 -11.02
C THR A 407 -35.54 20.23 -12.18
N PRO A 408 -36.00 20.01 -13.43
CA PRO A 408 -35.76 20.93 -14.53
C PRO A 408 -36.36 22.33 -14.30
N ALA A 409 -37.29 22.50 -13.36
CA ALA A 409 -37.85 23.80 -12.96
C ALA A 409 -36.83 24.64 -12.16
N ASP A 410 -35.82 24.04 -11.53
CA ASP A 410 -34.80 24.73 -10.75
C ASP A 410 -33.71 25.30 -11.70
N ARG A 411 -34.11 26.22 -12.57
CA ARG A 411 -33.31 26.84 -13.64
C ARG A 411 -32.95 28.29 -13.32
N ALA A 412 -32.11 28.91 -14.16
CA ALA A 412 -31.82 30.33 -14.08
C ALA A 412 -33.11 31.18 -14.09
N GLY A 413 -33.22 32.15 -13.21
CA GLY A 413 -34.41 32.98 -13.02
C GLY A 413 -35.51 32.39 -12.12
N ALA A 414 -35.42 31.11 -11.74
CA ALA A 414 -36.24 30.52 -10.69
C ALA A 414 -35.67 30.84 -9.28
N PRO A 415 -36.45 30.69 -8.19
CA PRO A 415 -35.91 30.82 -6.84
C PRO A 415 -34.68 29.92 -6.63
N ASN A 416 -33.63 30.47 -6.04
CA ASN A 416 -32.40 29.72 -5.79
C ASN A 416 -32.65 28.59 -4.77
N VAL A 417 -32.22 27.40 -5.12
CA VAL A 417 -32.37 26.20 -4.29
C VAL A 417 -31.04 25.52 -4.04
N ALA A 418 -30.93 24.79 -2.93
CA ALA A 418 -29.78 24.02 -2.57
C ALA A 418 -30.19 22.64 -2.00
N LEU A 419 -29.31 21.66 -2.15
CA LEU A 419 -29.32 20.42 -1.37
C LEU A 419 -28.14 20.43 -0.41
N VAL A 420 -28.29 19.74 0.71
CA VAL A 420 -27.21 19.48 1.67
C VAL A 420 -27.09 17.97 1.90
N ASN A 421 -25.89 17.49 2.20
CA ASN A 421 -25.79 16.11 2.63
C ASN A 421 -26.16 15.95 4.11
N GLU A 422 -26.43 14.72 4.51
CA GLU A 422 -26.79 14.36 5.89
C GLU A 422 -25.79 14.91 6.91
N THR A 423 -24.48 14.86 6.60
CA THR A 423 -23.43 15.37 7.48
C THR A 423 -23.54 16.88 7.70
N PHE A 424 -23.76 17.64 6.63
CA PHE A 424 -23.98 19.08 6.73
C PHE A 424 -25.21 19.36 7.60
N ALA A 425 -26.34 18.69 7.31
CA ALA A 425 -27.60 18.88 8.06
C ALA A 425 -27.40 18.58 9.55
N ARG A 426 -26.76 17.49 9.90
CA ARG A 426 -26.50 17.07 11.29
C ARG A 426 -25.55 18.02 12.04
N LEU A 427 -24.56 18.58 11.38
CA LEU A 427 -23.58 19.48 12.01
C LEU A 427 -24.19 20.89 12.24
N VAL A 428 -24.98 21.38 11.28
CA VAL A 428 -25.51 22.76 11.32
C VAL A 428 -26.85 22.80 12.04
N TRP A 429 -27.73 21.82 11.83
CA TRP A 429 -29.08 21.77 12.41
C TRP A 429 -29.35 20.43 13.10
N PRO A 430 -28.66 20.11 14.21
CA PRO A 430 -28.74 18.79 14.84
C PRO A 430 -30.14 18.43 15.38
N THR A 431 -30.97 19.45 15.73
CA THR A 431 -32.30 19.29 16.34
C THR A 431 -33.43 19.81 15.47
N GLN A 432 -33.14 20.36 14.30
CA GLN A 432 -34.12 20.99 13.42
C GLN A 432 -34.04 20.40 12.01
N SER A 433 -35.13 20.56 11.24
CA SER A 433 -35.08 20.22 9.81
C SER A 433 -34.21 21.20 9.07
N ALA A 434 -33.30 20.68 8.21
CA ALA A 434 -32.48 21.52 7.32
C ALA A 434 -33.33 22.19 6.21
N ILE A 435 -34.49 21.63 5.88
CA ILE A 435 -35.36 22.10 4.79
C ILE A 435 -35.96 23.47 5.12
N GLY A 436 -35.92 24.37 4.14
CA GLY A 436 -36.42 25.73 4.27
C GLY A 436 -35.39 26.76 4.77
N HIS A 437 -34.25 26.32 5.29
CA HIS A 437 -33.20 27.24 5.70
C HIS A 437 -32.45 27.84 4.51
N CYS A 438 -31.91 29.05 4.70
CA CYS A 438 -31.16 29.80 3.70
C CYS A 438 -29.66 29.50 3.76
N LEU A 439 -29.06 29.22 2.60
CA LEU A 439 -27.62 29.21 2.36
C LEU A 439 -27.25 30.43 1.52
N TYR A 440 -26.31 31.24 2.00
CA TYR A 440 -25.73 32.37 1.25
C TYR A 440 -24.38 31.93 0.69
N VAL A 441 -24.36 31.64 -0.62
CA VAL A 441 -23.21 31.03 -1.29
C VAL A 441 -22.28 32.10 -1.85
N GLY A 442 -21.05 32.18 -1.32
CA GLY A 442 -20.05 33.19 -1.63
C GLY A 442 -19.94 34.26 -0.52
N ASP A 443 -18.80 34.93 -0.46
CA ASP A 443 -18.47 35.84 0.66
C ASP A 443 -19.39 37.04 0.76
N ASN A 444 -19.90 37.54 -0.38
CA ASN A 444 -20.77 38.73 -0.46
C ASN A 444 -22.20 38.41 -0.96
N ALA A 445 -22.62 37.16 -0.89
CA ALA A 445 -23.93 36.77 -1.42
C ALA A 445 -25.07 37.40 -0.56
N ALA A 446 -25.93 38.16 -1.23
CA ALA A 446 -27.18 38.69 -0.66
C ALA A 446 -28.34 37.71 -0.84
N ASP A 447 -28.28 36.86 -1.86
CA ASP A 447 -29.40 36.00 -2.24
C ASP A 447 -29.37 34.66 -1.52
N CYS A 448 -30.50 34.32 -0.99
CA CYS A 448 -30.74 33.02 -0.32
C CYS A 448 -30.92 31.90 -1.33
N SER A 449 -30.16 30.81 -1.16
CA SER A 449 -30.47 29.52 -1.76
C SER A 449 -31.20 28.66 -0.71
N THR A 450 -32.47 28.39 -0.93
CA THR A 450 -33.30 27.62 0.03
C THR A 450 -32.94 26.14 -0.02
N VAL A 451 -32.68 25.53 1.11
CA VAL A 451 -32.49 24.08 1.24
C VAL A 451 -33.81 23.37 0.94
N VAL A 452 -33.86 22.62 -0.16
CA VAL A 452 -35.08 21.90 -0.58
C VAL A 452 -35.01 20.40 -0.31
N GLY A 453 -33.80 19.88 0.02
CA GLY A 453 -33.65 18.46 0.38
C GLY A 453 -32.34 18.16 1.04
N VAL A 454 -32.36 17.02 1.73
CA VAL A 454 -31.19 16.38 2.35
C VAL A 454 -30.93 15.06 1.64
N ILE A 455 -29.67 14.84 1.24
CA ILE A 455 -29.24 13.63 0.52
C ILE A 455 -28.23 12.84 1.33
N GLU A 456 -28.01 11.60 0.97
CA GLU A 456 -26.91 10.80 1.51
C GLU A 456 -25.58 11.52 1.41
N ALA A 457 -24.63 11.15 2.28
CA ALA A 457 -23.29 11.73 2.33
C ALA A 457 -22.28 10.87 1.54
N PRO A 458 -22.11 11.09 0.21
CA PRO A 458 -21.14 10.32 -0.55
C PRO A 458 -19.71 10.68 -0.15
N ARG A 459 -18.82 9.68 -0.19
CA ARG A 459 -17.39 9.86 0.11
C ARG A 459 -16.65 10.46 -1.08
N GLU A 460 -16.18 11.68 -0.95
CA GLU A 460 -15.55 12.43 -2.03
C GLU A 460 -14.01 12.40 -2.01
N PHE A 461 -13.38 12.34 -0.84
CA PHE A 461 -11.94 12.57 -0.73
C PHE A 461 -11.16 11.33 -0.34
N GLY A 462 -11.48 10.73 0.77
CA GLY A 462 -10.74 9.64 1.37
C GLY A 462 -11.63 8.46 1.70
N LEU A 463 -11.02 7.29 1.75
CA LEU A 463 -11.71 6.08 2.20
C LEU A 463 -11.61 5.93 3.73
N ARG A 464 -10.62 6.59 4.36
CA ARG A 464 -10.31 6.47 5.80
C ARG A 464 -10.93 7.55 6.67
N ASP A 465 -11.44 8.62 6.03
CA ASP A 465 -12.00 9.74 6.78
C ASP A 465 -13.37 9.35 7.32
N ASP A 466 -13.42 9.05 8.61
CA ASP A 466 -14.67 8.85 9.36
C ASP A 466 -15.47 10.15 9.51
N ALA A 467 -14.82 11.31 9.33
CA ALA A 467 -15.47 12.58 9.21
C ALA A 467 -16.09 12.68 7.81
N ALA A 468 -17.35 12.28 7.69
CA ALA A 468 -18.13 12.60 6.51
C ALA A 468 -18.06 14.11 6.30
N PHE A 469 -17.58 14.52 5.13
CA PHE A 469 -17.42 15.93 4.80
C PHE A 469 -18.77 16.60 4.61
N ALA A 470 -18.94 17.76 5.21
CA ALA A 470 -20.12 18.59 4.98
C ALA A 470 -20.10 19.12 3.55
N GLN A 471 -21.16 18.83 2.79
CA GLN A 471 -21.29 19.19 1.39
C GLN A 471 -22.63 19.85 1.14
N TYR A 472 -22.64 20.80 0.22
CA TYR A 472 -23.85 21.39 -0.33
C TYR A 472 -23.80 21.39 -1.85
N TYR A 473 -24.97 21.33 -2.45
CA TYR A 473 -25.16 21.18 -3.88
C TYR A 473 -26.03 22.28 -4.41
N ILE A 474 -25.69 22.83 -5.58
CA ILE A 474 -26.43 23.85 -6.30
C ILE A 474 -26.74 23.31 -7.69
N PRO A 475 -27.93 23.59 -8.26
CA PRO A 475 -28.22 23.24 -9.66
C PRO A 475 -27.21 23.92 -10.61
N ILE A 476 -26.64 23.17 -11.55
CA ILE A 476 -25.76 23.77 -12.58
C ILE A 476 -26.46 24.93 -13.30
N ALA A 477 -27.75 24.81 -13.57
CA ALA A 477 -28.54 25.82 -14.24
C ALA A 477 -28.70 27.14 -13.40
N GLN A 478 -28.40 27.12 -12.10
CA GLN A 478 -28.40 28.29 -11.21
C GLN A 478 -27.00 28.73 -10.80
N ALA A 479 -25.96 28.06 -11.32
CA ALA A 479 -24.57 28.42 -11.03
C ALA A 479 -24.29 29.84 -11.53
N ARG A 480 -23.99 30.77 -10.62
CA ARG A 480 -23.58 32.12 -10.98
C ARG A 480 -22.16 32.09 -11.50
N VAL A 481 -21.96 32.67 -12.68
CA VAL A 481 -20.65 32.95 -13.23
C VAL A 481 -20.19 34.29 -12.66
N ASP A 482 -19.60 34.26 -11.48
CA ASP A 482 -18.89 35.38 -10.92
C ASP A 482 -17.55 35.54 -11.64
N GLU A 483 -17.13 36.74 -12.03
CA GLU A 483 -15.91 36.96 -12.82
C GLU A 483 -14.65 36.43 -12.15
N THR A 484 -14.58 36.45 -10.82
CA THR A 484 -13.51 35.84 -10.02
C THR A 484 -13.61 34.31 -9.94
N THR A 485 -14.77 33.76 -10.22
CA THR A 485 -15.14 32.34 -10.04
C THR A 485 -15.33 31.61 -11.37
N ALA A 486 -15.47 32.36 -12.47
CA ALA A 486 -15.70 31.82 -13.80
C ALA A 486 -14.65 30.79 -14.21
N SER A 487 -13.40 30.99 -13.80
CA SER A 487 -12.30 30.10 -14.10
C SER A 487 -12.50 28.69 -13.51
N MET A 488 -12.93 28.55 -12.25
CA MET A 488 -13.00 27.23 -11.62
C MET A 488 -14.28 26.44 -11.90
N THR A 489 -15.41 27.10 -11.95
CA THR A 489 -16.72 26.43 -12.15
C THR A 489 -16.90 26.01 -13.62
N GLN A 490 -16.32 26.78 -14.55
CA GLN A 490 -16.37 26.47 -15.98
C GLN A 490 -15.29 25.48 -16.42
N THR A 491 -14.18 25.39 -15.66
CA THR A 491 -13.02 24.55 -16.03
C THR A 491 -13.07 23.14 -15.48
N ARG A 492 -13.82 22.89 -14.40
CA ARG A 492 -13.94 21.55 -13.79
C ARG A 492 -15.31 20.97 -14.05
N ARG A 493 -15.46 20.24 -15.15
CA ARG A 493 -16.69 19.53 -15.48
C ARG A 493 -16.43 18.04 -15.63
N THR A 494 -17.18 17.25 -14.90
CA THR A 494 -17.16 15.79 -14.98
C THR A 494 -18.55 15.32 -15.40
N LEU A 495 -18.61 14.52 -16.45
CA LEU A 495 -19.80 13.77 -16.79
C LEU A 495 -19.75 12.41 -16.13
N ILE A 496 -20.88 12.00 -15.58
CA ILE A 496 -21.05 10.69 -14.99
C ILE A 496 -22.10 9.96 -15.81
N ALA A 497 -21.72 8.83 -16.39
CA ALA A 497 -22.62 8.01 -17.17
C ALA A 497 -22.97 6.73 -16.40
N ARG A 498 -24.26 6.42 -16.29
CA ARG A 498 -24.74 5.15 -15.73
C ARG A 498 -24.82 4.12 -16.83
N THR A 499 -24.23 2.97 -16.62
CA THR A 499 -24.21 1.84 -17.55
C THR A 499 -25.15 0.74 -17.10
N THR A 500 -25.65 -0.06 -18.06
CA THR A 500 -26.49 -1.24 -17.79
C THR A 500 -25.66 -2.45 -17.33
N GLY A 501 -24.35 -2.46 -17.62
CA GLY A 501 -23.41 -3.52 -17.23
C GLY A 501 -22.11 -2.96 -16.71
N ASP A 502 -21.01 -3.73 -16.83
CA ASP A 502 -19.67 -3.30 -16.41
C ASP A 502 -19.24 -2.01 -17.14
N PRO A 503 -19.04 -0.89 -16.42
CA PRO A 503 -18.62 0.36 -17.02
C PRO A 503 -17.20 0.29 -17.62
N GLY A 504 -16.40 -0.71 -17.27
CA GLY A 504 -15.09 -0.95 -17.86
C GLY A 504 -15.16 -1.24 -19.36
N VAL A 505 -16.20 -1.93 -19.80
CA VAL A 505 -16.46 -2.25 -21.22
C VAL A 505 -16.81 -0.99 -22.02
N ALA A 506 -17.48 -0.02 -21.42
CA ALA A 506 -17.89 1.22 -22.06
C ALA A 506 -16.73 2.24 -22.22
N VAL A 507 -15.59 2.05 -21.56
CA VAL A 507 -14.46 3.00 -21.63
C VAL A 507 -13.92 3.18 -23.05
N GLY A 508 -13.68 2.08 -23.78
CA GLY A 508 -13.18 2.13 -25.16
C GLY A 508 -14.14 2.83 -26.11
N PRO A 509 -15.39 2.39 -26.21
CA PRO A 509 -16.42 3.06 -27.02
C PRO A 509 -16.63 4.53 -26.66
N ALA A 510 -16.60 4.88 -25.37
CA ALA A 510 -16.72 6.27 -24.91
C ALA A 510 -15.52 7.13 -25.37
N LEU A 511 -14.30 6.60 -25.30
CA LEU A 511 -13.12 7.29 -25.85
C LEU A 511 -13.25 7.54 -27.35
N LEU A 512 -13.65 6.54 -28.11
CA LEU A 512 -13.87 6.68 -29.57
C LEU A 512 -14.97 7.69 -29.91
N ALA A 513 -16.06 7.70 -29.12
CA ALA A 513 -17.16 8.67 -29.32
C ALA A 513 -16.72 10.12 -29.04
N LEU A 514 -15.75 10.31 -28.16
CA LEU A 514 -15.21 11.62 -27.78
C LEU A 514 -14.04 12.07 -28.64
N ASP A 515 -13.33 11.15 -29.29
CA ASP A 515 -12.15 11.41 -30.10
C ASP A 515 -12.48 12.35 -31.27
N ALA A 516 -13.68 12.22 -31.82
CA ALA A 516 -14.19 13.11 -32.89
C ALA A 516 -14.43 14.57 -32.44
N LEU A 517 -14.67 14.79 -31.13
CA LEU A 517 -14.88 16.13 -30.56
C LEU A 517 -13.60 16.68 -29.93
N PHE A 518 -12.79 15.81 -29.39
CA PHE A 518 -11.55 16.13 -28.68
C PHE A 518 -10.45 15.12 -29.03
N PRO A 519 -9.80 15.26 -30.22
CA PRO A 519 -8.76 14.31 -30.66
C PRO A 519 -7.59 14.13 -29.67
N ASP A 520 -7.32 15.18 -28.91
CA ASP A 520 -6.23 15.19 -27.92
C ASP A 520 -6.67 14.85 -26.49
N LEU A 521 -7.90 14.35 -26.30
CA LEU A 521 -8.38 13.98 -24.98
C LEU A 521 -7.56 12.81 -24.41
N PRO A 522 -6.82 13.00 -23.30
CA PRO A 522 -6.03 11.92 -22.73
C PRO A 522 -6.91 10.74 -22.32
N ARG A 523 -6.48 9.53 -22.67
CA ARG A 523 -7.21 8.29 -22.37
C ARG A 523 -7.55 8.08 -20.89
N ASN A 524 -6.78 8.66 -19.98
CA ASN A 524 -7.03 8.59 -18.53
C ASN A 524 -8.19 9.47 -18.06
N ARG A 525 -8.81 10.26 -18.95
CA ARG A 525 -9.97 11.10 -18.64
C ARG A 525 -11.28 10.33 -18.60
N VAL A 526 -11.36 9.21 -19.31
CA VAL A 526 -12.50 8.28 -19.27
C VAL A 526 -12.12 7.10 -18.40
N ARG A 527 -12.79 6.94 -17.27
CA ARG A 527 -12.50 5.86 -16.33
C ARG A 527 -13.77 5.29 -15.73
N SER A 528 -13.83 3.99 -15.56
CA SER A 528 -14.87 3.39 -14.74
C SER A 528 -14.66 3.72 -13.27
N LEU A 529 -15.74 3.97 -12.52
CA LEU A 529 -15.64 4.26 -11.08
C LEU A 529 -15.06 3.08 -10.28
N PRO A 530 -15.34 1.80 -10.61
CA PRO A 530 -14.61 0.66 -10.03
C PRO A 530 -13.09 0.74 -10.21
N ALA A 531 -12.59 1.19 -11.37
CA ALA A 531 -11.15 1.35 -11.60
C ALA A 531 -10.55 2.51 -10.78
N VAL A 532 -11.29 3.61 -10.63
CA VAL A 532 -10.91 4.71 -9.72
C VAL A 532 -10.83 4.20 -8.29
N TYR A 533 -11.84 3.48 -7.84
CA TYR A 533 -11.90 2.87 -6.51
C TYR A 533 -10.76 1.88 -6.28
N ALA A 534 -10.54 0.97 -7.22
CA ALA A 534 -9.45 -0.02 -7.16
C ALA A 534 -8.07 0.64 -7.01
N SER A 535 -7.86 1.82 -7.61
CA SER A 535 -6.61 2.59 -7.45
C SER A 535 -6.46 3.13 -6.02
N ARG A 536 -7.55 3.48 -5.34
CA ARG A 536 -7.55 3.99 -3.96
C ARG A 536 -7.27 2.89 -2.93
N ILE A 537 -7.77 1.66 -3.15
CA ILE A 537 -7.53 0.52 -2.27
C ILE A 537 -6.27 -0.29 -2.63
N ARG A 538 -5.51 0.15 -3.64
CA ARG A 538 -4.32 -0.56 -4.13
C ARG A 538 -3.28 -0.82 -3.02
N SER A 539 -3.05 0.12 -2.12
CA SER A 539 -2.08 -0.02 -1.02
C SER A 539 -2.41 -1.18 -0.10
N TRP A 540 -3.68 -1.35 0.27
CA TRP A 540 -4.13 -2.48 1.10
C TRP A 540 -4.06 -3.81 0.35
N ARG A 541 -4.41 -3.82 -0.96
CA ARG A 541 -4.28 -5.01 -1.81
C ARG A 541 -2.83 -5.47 -1.93
N VAL A 542 -1.91 -4.53 -2.16
CA VAL A 542 -0.46 -4.81 -2.24
C VAL A 542 0.07 -5.29 -0.89
N GLY A 543 -0.31 -4.61 0.21
CA GLY A 543 0.04 -5.02 1.56
C GLY A 543 -0.40 -6.45 1.87
N THR A 544 -1.67 -6.77 1.59
CA THR A 544 -2.22 -8.13 1.75
C THR A 544 -1.42 -9.16 0.96
N GLY A 545 -1.14 -8.90 -0.32
CA GLY A 545 -0.36 -9.80 -1.16
C GLY A 545 1.06 -10.05 -0.64
N LEU A 546 1.75 -9.01 -0.20
CA LEU A 546 3.09 -9.11 0.37
C LEU A 546 3.11 -9.91 1.68
N PHE A 547 2.20 -9.60 2.60
CA PHE A 547 2.11 -10.34 3.86
C PHE A 547 1.68 -11.78 3.67
N ALA A 548 0.75 -12.07 2.75
CA ALA A 548 0.32 -13.44 2.43
C ALA A 548 1.48 -14.26 1.85
N ALA A 549 2.23 -13.70 0.92
CA ALA A 549 3.42 -14.36 0.37
C ALA A 549 4.48 -14.60 1.46
N ALA A 550 4.76 -13.60 2.29
CA ALA A 550 5.69 -13.71 3.41
C ALA A 550 5.27 -14.79 4.41
N ALA A 551 3.97 -14.82 4.78
CA ALA A 551 3.41 -15.82 5.68
C ALA A 551 3.50 -17.24 5.10
N LEU A 552 3.21 -17.40 3.81
CA LEU A 552 3.35 -18.69 3.12
C LEU A 552 4.81 -19.19 3.15
N PHE A 553 5.77 -18.33 2.81
CA PHE A 553 7.19 -18.69 2.89
C PHE A 553 7.61 -19.04 4.33
N ALA A 554 7.17 -18.27 5.31
CA ALA A 554 7.47 -18.53 6.71
C ALA A 554 6.90 -19.88 7.16
N LEU A 555 5.65 -20.21 6.80
CA LEU A 555 5.03 -21.50 7.12
C LEU A 555 5.76 -22.67 6.46
N LEU A 556 6.15 -22.54 5.19
CA LEU A 556 6.92 -23.56 4.49
C LEU A 556 8.28 -23.80 5.18
N LEU A 557 9.01 -22.73 5.51
CA LEU A 557 10.28 -22.85 6.22
C LEU A 557 10.09 -23.45 7.62
N ALA A 558 9.05 -23.06 8.36
CA ALA A 558 8.73 -23.63 9.66
C ALA A 558 8.39 -25.13 9.56
N ALA A 559 7.61 -25.52 8.56
CA ALA A 559 7.27 -26.92 8.33
C ALA A 559 8.50 -27.76 7.99
N ILE A 560 9.42 -27.25 7.14
CA ILE A 560 10.68 -27.93 6.78
C ILE A 560 11.59 -28.07 8.03
N GLY A 561 11.73 -27.01 8.83
CA GLY A 561 12.54 -27.05 10.06
C GLY A 561 12.00 -28.03 11.09
N LEU A 562 10.69 -28.01 11.31
CA LEU A 562 10.02 -28.92 12.22
C LEU A 562 10.11 -30.39 11.74
N TYR A 563 9.79 -30.64 10.45
CA TYR A 563 9.93 -31.95 9.83
C TYR A 563 11.35 -32.50 9.99
N SER A 564 12.37 -31.71 9.63
CA SER A 564 13.77 -32.13 9.67
C SER A 564 14.23 -32.48 11.09
N THR A 565 13.82 -31.67 12.07
CA THR A 565 14.16 -31.90 13.48
C THR A 565 13.49 -33.14 14.05
N ILE A 566 12.20 -33.32 13.76
CA ILE A 566 11.44 -34.50 14.23
C ILE A 566 11.95 -35.76 13.54
N ALA A 567 12.17 -35.71 12.21
CA ALA A 567 12.68 -36.87 11.45
C ALA A 567 14.08 -37.30 11.95
N PHE A 568 14.95 -36.34 12.25
CA PHE A 568 16.24 -36.64 12.85
C PHE A 568 16.12 -37.24 14.26
N GLY A 569 15.24 -36.68 15.09
CA GLY A 569 14.97 -37.21 16.45
C GLY A 569 14.40 -38.64 16.42
N VAL A 570 13.53 -38.95 15.47
CA VAL A 570 12.99 -40.30 15.25
C VAL A 570 14.12 -41.26 14.85
N ARG A 571 14.98 -40.90 13.89
CA ARG A 571 16.12 -41.74 13.48
C ARG A 571 17.08 -42.02 14.63
N GLN A 572 17.40 -41.03 15.47
CA GLN A 572 18.27 -41.23 16.63
C GLN A 572 17.67 -42.15 17.69
N ARG A 573 16.36 -42.30 17.71
CA ARG A 573 15.61 -43.10 18.70
C ARG A 573 14.99 -44.37 18.06
N GLU A 574 15.42 -44.75 16.86
CA GLU A 574 14.89 -45.92 16.18
C GLU A 574 15.06 -47.21 17.02
N PHE A 575 16.21 -47.36 17.67
CA PHE A 575 16.47 -48.47 18.59
C PHE A 575 15.52 -48.44 19.82
N GLU A 576 15.32 -47.30 20.44
CA GLU A 576 14.37 -47.13 21.56
C GLU A 576 12.93 -47.46 21.13
N PHE A 577 12.51 -46.99 19.96
CA PHE A 577 11.17 -47.28 19.42
C PHE A 577 11.03 -48.75 19.04
N GLY A 578 12.09 -49.37 18.50
CA GLY A 578 12.13 -50.82 18.19
C GLY A 578 11.96 -51.67 19.44
N ILE A 579 12.70 -51.39 20.53
CA ILE A 579 12.56 -52.09 21.81
C ILE A 579 11.15 -51.94 22.39
N ARG A 580 10.63 -50.70 22.43
CA ARG A 580 9.27 -50.46 22.94
C ARG A 580 8.21 -51.22 22.17
N ARG A 581 8.40 -51.35 20.82
CA ARG A 581 7.50 -52.10 19.98
C ARG A 581 7.63 -53.62 20.21
N ALA A 582 8.85 -54.12 20.39
CA ALA A 582 9.09 -55.52 20.78
C ALA A 582 8.45 -55.89 22.14
N LEU A 583 8.39 -54.91 23.07
CA LEU A 583 7.72 -55.01 24.38
C LEU A 583 6.19 -54.77 24.29
N GLY A 584 5.59 -54.69 23.10
CA GLY A 584 4.13 -54.60 22.89
C GLY A 584 3.58 -53.17 22.87
N ALA A 585 4.38 -52.13 22.75
CA ALA A 585 3.85 -50.77 22.61
C ALA A 585 3.06 -50.60 21.32
N GLN A 586 1.85 -50.07 21.43
CA GLN A 586 0.98 -49.78 20.26
C GLN A 586 1.57 -48.67 19.39
N ALA A 587 1.45 -48.81 18.07
CA ALA A 587 1.90 -47.82 17.08
C ALA A 587 1.31 -46.42 17.34
N ALA A 588 0.05 -46.35 17.78
CA ALA A 588 -0.64 -45.11 18.15
C ALA A 588 0.05 -44.38 19.32
N HIS A 589 0.59 -45.12 20.30
CA HIS A 589 1.27 -44.55 21.44
C HIS A 589 2.61 -43.87 21.01
N LEU A 590 3.39 -44.54 20.15
CA LEU A 590 4.65 -44.02 19.62
C LEU A 590 4.39 -42.80 18.74
N MET A 591 3.36 -42.85 17.89
CA MET A 591 2.95 -41.72 17.06
C MET A 591 2.53 -40.52 17.90
N ARG A 592 1.70 -40.73 18.95
CA ARG A 592 1.28 -39.67 19.87
C ARG A 592 2.47 -38.99 20.55
N LEU A 593 3.48 -39.74 20.97
CA LEU A 593 4.65 -39.21 21.62
C LEU A 593 5.43 -38.24 20.71
N VAL A 594 5.56 -38.56 19.43
CA VAL A 594 6.22 -37.70 18.44
C VAL A 594 5.36 -36.48 18.13
N LEU A 595 4.05 -36.64 17.95
CA LEU A 595 3.13 -35.55 17.65
C LEU A 595 3.04 -34.53 18.79
N VAL A 596 2.94 -34.99 20.06
CA VAL A 596 2.88 -34.13 21.24
C VAL A 596 4.14 -33.25 21.35
N GLN A 597 5.30 -33.79 21.03
CA GLN A 597 6.54 -33.01 21.05
C GLN A 597 6.54 -31.89 20.00
N GLY A 598 6.15 -32.20 18.75
CA GLY A 598 6.04 -31.20 17.65
C GLY A 598 4.99 -30.13 17.95
N PHE A 599 3.84 -30.56 18.49
CA PHE A 599 2.75 -29.69 18.88
C PHE A 599 3.13 -28.74 20.03
N GLY A 600 3.90 -29.23 21.00
CA GLY A 600 4.40 -28.42 22.12
C GLY A 600 5.29 -27.26 21.66
N TRP A 601 6.21 -27.50 20.73
CA TRP A 601 7.03 -26.42 20.17
C TRP A 601 6.21 -25.41 19.35
N ALA A 602 5.24 -25.91 18.57
CA ALA A 602 4.33 -25.05 17.80
C ALA A 602 3.46 -24.19 18.75
N ALA A 603 2.89 -24.77 19.80
CA ALA A 603 2.08 -24.07 20.79
C ALA A 603 2.88 -22.98 21.53
N ALA A 604 4.12 -23.30 21.96
CA ALA A 604 5.01 -22.30 22.55
C ALA A 604 5.30 -21.15 21.57
N GLY A 605 5.51 -21.46 20.28
CA GLY A 605 5.66 -20.48 19.23
C GLY A 605 4.41 -19.61 19.00
N VAL A 606 3.22 -20.21 19.07
CA VAL A 606 1.93 -19.47 18.97
C VAL A 606 1.80 -18.46 20.10
N VAL A 607 2.08 -18.87 21.33
CA VAL A 607 2.00 -17.97 22.49
C VAL A 607 3.02 -16.83 22.35
N ALA A 608 4.28 -17.15 22.11
CA ALA A 608 5.34 -16.15 21.97
C ALA A 608 5.07 -15.19 20.78
N GLY A 609 4.71 -15.74 19.62
CA GLY A 609 4.40 -14.96 18.42
C GLY A 609 3.15 -14.11 18.58
N GLY A 610 2.12 -14.62 19.25
CA GLY A 610 0.90 -13.89 19.59
C GLY A 610 1.19 -12.67 20.46
N LEU A 611 2.01 -12.81 21.49
CA LEU A 611 2.44 -11.69 22.36
C LEU A 611 3.23 -10.64 21.58
N VAL A 612 4.16 -11.08 20.73
CA VAL A 612 4.93 -10.16 19.86
C VAL A 612 4.00 -9.45 18.88
N ALA A 613 3.04 -10.15 18.29
CA ALA A 613 2.07 -9.55 17.36
C ALA A 613 1.17 -8.52 18.04
N LEU A 614 0.71 -8.76 19.26
CA LEU A 614 -0.04 -7.80 20.08
C LEU A 614 0.77 -6.52 20.33
N TRP A 615 2.05 -6.68 20.66
CA TRP A 615 2.95 -5.54 20.87
C TRP A 615 3.23 -4.79 19.56
N ALA A 616 3.51 -5.50 18.47
CA ALA A 616 3.82 -4.93 17.14
C ALA A 616 2.59 -4.29 16.47
N GLY A 617 1.39 -4.74 16.80
CA GLY A 617 0.13 -4.28 16.23
C GLY A 617 -0.06 -2.76 16.31
N ARG A 618 0.43 -2.11 17.39
CA ARG A 618 0.38 -0.65 17.55
C ARG A 618 1.11 0.13 16.45
N PHE A 619 2.14 -0.45 15.83
CA PHE A 619 2.89 0.17 14.74
C PHE A 619 2.20 -0.02 13.39
N VAL A 620 1.38 -1.06 13.27
CA VAL A 620 0.65 -1.42 12.05
C VAL A 620 -0.72 -0.75 12.01
N ALA A 621 -1.36 -0.51 13.16
CA ALA A 621 -2.69 0.09 13.28
C ALA A 621 -2.92 1.34 12.39
N PRO A 622 -2.00 2.31 12.30
CA PRO A 622 -2.19 3.49 11.46
C PRO A 622 -2.23 3.21 9.95
N LEU A 623 -1.84 2.00 9.50
CA LEU A 623 -1.87 1.60 8.09
C LEU A 623 -3.11 0.81 7.72
N LEU A 624 -3.87 0.34 8.70
CA LEU A 624 -5.09 -0.42 8.48
C LEU A 624 -6.21 0.52 8.03
N PHE A 625 -7.12 0.01 7.23
CA PHE A 625 -8.24 0.79 6.69
C PHE A 625 -9.20 1.26 7.77
N ASP A 626 -9.57 0.35 8.64
CA ASP A 626 -10.41 0.61 9.81
C ASP A 626 -9.46 0.58 11.04
N GLU A 627 -9.63 1.46 11.99
CA GLU A 627 -8.95 1.41 13.29
C GLU A 627 -9.33 0.15 14.09
N ARG A 628 -10.04 -0.79 13.42
CA ARG A 628 -10.29 -2.12 13.94
C ARG A 628 -8.99 -2.66 14.48
N SER A 629 -9.01 -2.78 15.74
CA SER A 629 -7.92 -3.12 16.59
C SER A 629 -7.01 -4.19 15.96
N PRO A 630 -5.68 -4.00 15.94
CA PRO A 630 -4.74 -5.07 15.66
C PRO A 630 -4.94 -6.29 16.59
N ARG A 631 -5.89 -6.20 17.52
CA ARG A 631 -6.34 -7.23 18.47
C ARG A 631 -7.55 -8.05 17.99
N ASP A 632 -7.73 -8.15 16.68
CA ASP A 632 -8.83 -8.94 16.11
C ASP A 632 -8.71 -10.44 16.44
N ALA A 633 -9.52 -10.91 17.37
CA ALA A 633 -9.52 -12.30 17.84
C ALA A 633 -9.60 -13.33 16.71
N MET A 634 -10.34 -13.03 15.64
CA MET A 634 -10.47 -13.93 14.49
C MET A 634 -9.14 -14.10 13.74
N ALA A 635 -8.38 -13.01 13.55
CA ALA A 635 -7.06 -13.08 12.92
C ALA A 635 -6.09 -13.96 13.73
N TYR A 636 -6.12 -13.84 15.06
CA TYR A 636 -5.32 -14.69 15.96
C TYR A 636 -5.76 -16.13 15.94
N ALA A 637 -7.07 -16.41 15.92
CA ALA A 637 -7.62 -17.76 15.84
C ALA A 637 -7.22 -18.45 14.53
N VAL A 638 -7.36 -17.77 13.40
CA VAL A 638 -6.96 -18.27 12.08
C VAL A 638 -5.47 -18.54 12.03
N ALA A 639 -4.63 -17.63 12.50
CA ALA A 639 -3.19 -17.81 12.52
C ALA A 639 -2.78 -19.02 13.39
N THR A 640 -3.40 -19.17 14.56
CA THR A 640 -3.19 -20.32 15.44
C THR A 640 -3.55 -21.61 14.74
N ALA A 641 -4.75 -21.70 14.15
CA ALA A 641 -5.22 -22.88 13.44
C ALA A 641 -4.29 -23.26 12.27
N VAL A 642 -3.91 -22.29 11.44
CA VAL A 642 -3.02 -22.51 10.29
C VAL A 642 -1.65 -23.04 10.72
N LEU A 643 -1.04 -22.46 11.76
CA LEU A 643 0.26 -22.92 12.25
C LEU A 643 0.18 -24.33 12.87
N LEU A 644 -0.85 -24.60 13.66
CA LEU A 644 -1.03 -25.93 14.28
C LEU A 644 -1.30 -27.01 13.22
N LEU A 645 -2.07 -26.70 12.17
CA LEU A 645 -2.27 -27.58 11.03
C LEU A 645 -0.97 -27.83 10.25
N ALA A 646 -0.16 -26.80 10.03
CA ALA A 646 1.14 -26.92 9.39
C ALA A 646 2.11 -27.78 10.24
N ALA A 647 2.10 -27.60 11.57
CA ALA A 647 2.89 -28.40 12.49
C ALA A 647 2.44 -29.87 12.51
N LEU A 648 1.15 -30.12 12.50
CA LEU A 648 0.58 -31.47 12.40
C LEU A 648 1.02 -32.15 11.09
N ALA A 649 0.85 -31.48 9.95
CA ALA A 649 1.24 -31.99 8.64
C ALA A 649 2.76 -32.31 8.58
N ALA A 650 3.60 -31.40 9.08
CA ALA A 650 5.05 -31.60 9.14
C ALA A 650 5.49 -32.75 10.06
N SER A 651 4.73 -33.01 11.14
CA SER A 651 5.04 -34.04 12.11
C SER A 651 4.51 -35.43 11.72
N LEU A 652 3.49 -35.49 10.85
CA LEU A 652 2.75 -36.72 10.57
C LEU A 652 3.61 -37.82 9.91
N LEU A 653 4.43 -37.45 8.91
CA LEU A 653 5.27 -38.40 8.19
C LEU A 653 6.38 -38.99 9.08
N PRO A 654 7.15 -38.18 9.86
CA PRO A 654 8.10 -38.73 10.84
C PRO A 654 7.41 -39.59 11.94
N ALA A 655 6.22 -39.17 12.40
CA ALA A 655 5.48 -39.93 13.41
C ALA A 655 5.03 -41.32 12.89
N ARG A 656 4.60 -41.40 11.62
CA ARG A 656 4.29 -42.66 10.97
C ARG A 656 5.53 -43.55 10.87
N ARG A 657 6.69 -43.00 10.51
CA ARG A 657 7.96 -43.77 10.47
C ARG A 657 8.34 -44.33 11.86
N ALA A 658 8.17 -43.56 12.92
CA ALA A 658 8.39 -44.01 14.30
C ALA A 658 7.45 -45.18 14.66
N ALA A 659 6.21 -45.12 14.19
CA ALA A 659 5.21 -46.16 14.44
C ALA A 659 5.43 -47.46 13.63
N THR A 660 6.16 -47.40 12.51
CA THR A 660 6.47 -48.55 11.62
C THR A 660 7.90 -49.08 11.81
N ALA A 661 8.67 -48.63 12.82
CA ALA A 661 10.03 -49.12 13.09
C ALA A 661 10.04 -50.65 13.26
N ASP A 662 10.97 -51.33 12.54
CA ASP A 662 11.09 -52.78 12.54
C ASP A 662 11.90 -53.26 13.77
N PRO A 663 11.29 -54.06 14.70
CA PRO A 663 11.98 -54.55 15.87
C PRO A 663 13.20 -55.44 15.55
N THR A 664 13.17 -56.15 14.42
CA THR A 664 14.23 -57.10 14.04
C THR A 664 15.49 -56.37 13.55
N GLN A 665 15.34 -55.25 12.89
CA GLN A 665 16.48 -54.42 12.47
C GLN A 665 17.11 -53.69 13.66
N ALA A 666 16.31 -53.29 14.65
CA ALA A 666 16.80 -52.69 15.88
C ALA A 666 17.66 -53.66 16.69
N LEU A 667 17.34 -54.96 16.77
CA LEU A 667 18.10 -55.97 17.50
C LEU A 667 19.33 -56.51 16.74
N ARG A 668 19.46 -56.28 15.43
CA ARG A 668 20.62 -56.67 14.61
C ARG A 668 21.70 -55.58 14.49
N ALA A 669 21.46 -54.37 15.00
CA ALA A 669 22.37 -53.25 14.89
C ALA A 669 23.41 -53.16 16.05
N GLU A 670 23.62 -54.23 16.81
CA GLU A 670 24.80 -54.47 17.62
C GLU A 670 25.87 -55.08 16.70
#